data_8ecc8922cd2f47edb6fc499d70e03a70
#
_entry.id   8ecc8922cd2f47edb6fc499d70e03a70
#
_cell.length_a   1.000
_cell.length_b   1.000
_cell.length_c   1.000
_cell.angle_alpha   90.00
_cell.angle_beta   90.00
_cell.angle_gamma   90.00
#
_symmetry.space_group_name_H-M   'P 1'
#
loop_
_entity.id
_entity.type
_entity.pdbx_description
1 polymer ?
#
loop_
_entity_poly.entity_id
_entity_poly.type
_entity_poly.pdbx_seq_one_letter_code
_entity_poly.pdbx_strand_id
1 'polypeptide(L)'
;MDSEHRDIAASVQERIERHLQRPEFRLVGDVADRMGRECYVVGGYVRDIFLDRASTDIDFVTVGSGIEVARAVAHRYGEGATLAVFKTYGTAQVKARGLELEFVGARRESYNRQSRNPIVEDGTLDDDQRRRDFTINAMAISLNRETYGRLLDPFDGIGDLGRRLIRTPLDPDITFSDDPLRMMRAVRFATQLNFEIYPETMAAIGRNCKRIGIITRERVAEELMKIMRSARPSRGFELLKESGLLPLIFPELSALSGVETMHGRGHKDNFRHTMQVLDTVAAQSSKEWLRWAALLHDIGKPATKKWDDAVGWTFHNHNFVGEKMVPRIFSKMRLPMNENMKYVKKLVGLHMRPIALVEDEVTDSAVRRLLFDAGDDIDDLMLLCNADITSKNQEKVRRFRENFQLVKQKLVDIEEKDRVRNFQPPIDGEEVMVTFGLEPSRPVGEIKDAIKDAILDGVIRNEYAQAYSLMLRRATELGLKSVMAGAVCYRVTECTPVGRLLIACDEEGVVMCGVMGDDGDAMAKTERMAHACGLRPERRDVPLLMRVEAQLREYFGHRRKEFDLPLHLIGTEFQRRAWAVLRGIPYGATITYRRQAELVGNEKAYRAVAQANRANPVAIIVPCHRVVASDGGPGGYGGGVENKLALLELERSYPEEGRAPTEKGN
;
A
#
# COMPACT_ATOMS: atom_id res chain seq x y z
N MET A 1 -21.49 43.41 -33.94
CA MET A 1 -22.18 42.69 -32.85
C MET A 1 -23.09 41.57 -33.37
N ASP A 2 -23.80 41.71 -34.51
CA ASP A 2 -24.72 40.65 -35.00
C ASP A 2 -24.08 39.44 -35.66
N SER A 3 -22.88 39.55 -36.28
CA SER A 3 -22.23 38.40 -36.94
C SER A 3 -21.54 37.46 -35.95
N GLU A 4 -20.87 37.98 -34.94
CA GLU A 4 -20.23 37.13 -33.86
C GLU A 4 -21.26 36.35 -33.05
N HIS A 5 -22.42 36.95 -32.76
CA HIS A 5 -23.52 36.27 -32.06
C HIS A 5 -24.13 35.13 -32.89
N ARG A 6 -24.25 35.32 -34.23
CA ARG A 6 -24.72 34.28 -35.15
C ARG A 6 -23.74 33.12 -35.29
N ASP A 7 -22.45 33.39 -35.33
CA ASP A 7 -21.42 32.36 -35.43
C ASP A 7 -21.32 31.51 -34.14
N ILE A 8 -21.47 32.15 -32.97
CA ILE A 8 -21.52 31.44 -31.68
C ILE A 8 -22.77 30.57 -31.60
N ALA A 9 -23.95 31.08 -31.96
CA ALA A 9 -25.20 30.34 -31.94
C ALA A 9 -25.18 29.12 -32.90
N ALA A 10 -24.61 29.32 -34.13
CA ALA A 10 -24.42 28.22 -35.09
C ALA A 10 -23.49 27.12 -34.56
N SER A 11 -22.39 27.49 -33.95
CA SER A 11 -21.43 26.58 -33.34
C SER A 11 -22.03 25.82 -32.12
N VAL A 12 -22.87 26.48 -31.33
CA VAL A 12 -23.61 25.88 -30.22
C VAL A 12 -24.59 24.82 -30.74
N GLN A 13 -25.38 25.15 -31.76
CA GLN A 13 -26.36 24.24 -32.32
C GLN A 13 -25.69 23.01 -32.97
N GLU A 14 -24.62 23.17 -33.71
CA GLU A 14 -23.86 22.06 -34.31
C GLU A 14 -23.32 21.09 -33.26
N ARG A 15 -22.82 21.57 -32.12
CA ARG A 15 -22.35 20.72 -31.01
C ARG A 15 -23.50 19.91 -30.40
N ILE A 16 -24.63 20.54 -30.15
CA ILE A 16 -25.83 19.89 -29.65
C ILE A 16 -26.28 18.78 -30.60
N GLU A 17 -26.41 19.06 -31.89
CA GLU A 17 -26.83 18.10 -32.90
C GLU A 17 -25.91 16.88 -32.97
N ARG A 18 -24.59 17.10 -32.92
CA ARG A 18 -23.58 16.01 -32.89
C ARG A 18 -23.80 15.08 -31.70
N HIS A 19 -24.01 15.62 -30.50
CA HIS A 19 -24.19 14.83 -29.30
C HIS A 19 -25.55 14.13 -29.24
N LEU A 20 -26.60 14.78 -29.74
CA LEU A 20 -27.97 14.22 -29.80
C LEU A 20 -28.16 13.18 -30.92
N GLN A 21 -27.16 12.92 -31.78
CA GLN A 21 -27.20 11.78 -32.73
C GLN A 21 -27.22 10.42 -32.04
N ARG A 22 -26.86 10.35 -30.75
CA ARG A 22 -26.90 9.10 -29.99
C ARG A 22 -28.34 8.61 -29.87
N PRO A 23 -28.58 7.30 -30.12
CA PRO A 23 -29.93 6.73 -30.17
C PRO A 23 -30.70 6.83 -28.85
N GLU A 24 -29.97 6.96 -27.73
CA GLU A 24 -30.53 7.07 -26.38
C GLU A 24 -31.43 8.31 -26.24
N PHE A 25 -31.02 9.46 -26.76
CA PHE A 25 -31.75 10.70 -26.65
C PHE A 25 -33.07 10.66 -27.45
N ARG A 26 -33.03 10.08 -28.66
CA ARG A 26 -34.25 9.88 -29.44
C ARG A 26 -35.20 8.89 -28.79
N LEU A 27 -34.68 7.79 -28.24
CA LEU A 27 -35.48 6.80 -27.52
C LEU A 27 -36.21 7.45 -26.33
N VAL A 28 -35.47 8.25 -25.52
CA VAL A 28 -36.06 8.94 -24.37
C VAL A 28 -37.10 9.97 -24.82
N GLY A 29 -36.81 10.76 -25.85
CA GLY A 29 -37.76 11.73 -26.42
C GLY A 29 -39.02 11.07 -26.96
N ASP A 30 -38.89 9.99 -27.75
CA ASP A 30 -40.03 9.23 -28.28
C ASP A 30 -40.92 8.62 -27.17
N VAL A 31 -40.33 8.18 -26.06
CA VAL A 31 -41.06 7.65 -24.90
C VAL A 31 -41.81 8.80 -24.20
N ALA A 32 -41.14 9.93 -23.98
CA ALA A 32 -41.76 11.09 -23.34
C ALA A 32 -42.93 11.64 -24.16
N ASP A 33 -42.77 11.76 -25.50
CA ASP A 33 -43.84 12.21 -26.41
C ASP A 33 -45.06 11.31 -26.37
N ARG A 34 -44.89 9.97 -26.37
CA ARG A 34 -46.01 9.01 -26.24
C ARG A 34 -46.73 9.12 -24.91
N MET A 35 -46.04 9.57 -23.87
CA MET A 35 -46.62 9.77 -22.54
C MET A 35 -47.20 11.21 -22.37
N GLY A 36 -47.05 12.06 -23.37
CA GLY A 36 -47.47 13.48 -23.31
C GLY A 36 -46.70 14.27 -22.25
N ARG A 37 -45.41 13.95 -22.07
CA ARG A 37 -44.53 14.58 -21.08
C ARG A 37 -43.40 15.39 -21.76
N GLU A 38 -43.16 16.59 -21.22
CA GLU A 38 -41.94 17.30 -21.58
C GLU A 38 -40.72 16.64 -20.95
N CYS A 39 -39.66 16.48 -21.73
CA CYS A 39 -38.45 15.83 -21.29
C CYS A 39 -37.18 16.55 -21.81
N TYR A 40 -36.22 16.69 -20.93
CA TYR A 40 -35.03 17.47 -21.17
C TYR A 40 -33.77 16.71 -20.67
N VAL A 41 -32.67 16.79 -21.41
CA VAL A 41 -31.38 16.48 -20.86
C VAL A 41 -30.83 17.73 -20.18
N VAL A 42 -30.17 17.57 -19.00
CA VAL A 42 -29.86 18.69 -18.11
C VAL A 42 -28.50 18.52 -17.41
N GLY A 43 -28.08 19.56 -16.71
CA GLY A 43 -27.01 19.44 -15.72
C GLY A 43 -25.60 19.30 -16.29
N GLY A 44 -24.83 18.41 -15.67
CA GLY A 44 -23.42 18.20 -15.98
C GLY A 44 -23.17 17.75 -17.42
N TYR A 45 -24.05 16.91 -17.96
CA TYR A 45 -23.94 16.44 -19.34
C TYR A 45 -24.05 17.60 -20.35
N VAL A 46 -25.02 18.49 -20.19
CA VAL A 46 -25.18 19.64 -21.07
C VAL A 46 -23.96 20.56 -21.03
N ARG A 47 -23.45 20.85 -19.85
CA ARG A 47 -22.20 21.61 -19.68
C ARG A 47 -21.04 20.92 -20.41
N ASP A 48 -20.90 19.61 -20.28
CA ASP A 48 -19.76 18.83 -20.80
C ASP A 48 -19.78 18.74 -22.34
N ILE A 49 -20.96 18.84 -23.00
CA ILE A 49 -21.08 19.04 -24.44
C ILE A 49 -20.27 20.25 -24.91
N PHE A 50 -20.36 21.36 -24.18
CA PHE A 50 -19.67 22.60 -24.55
C PHE A 50 -18.20 22.66 -24.11
N LEU A 51 -17.80 21.77 -23.19
CA LEU A 51 -16.41 21.63 -22.74
C LEU A 51 -15.65 20.51 -23.47
N ASP A 52 -16.26 19.85 -24.46
CA ASP A 52 -15.71 18.70 -25.20
C ASP A 52 -15.22 17.58 -24.23
N ARG A 53 -16.01 17.32 -23.17
CA ARG A 53 -15.74 16.29 -22.17
C ARG A 53 -16.63 15.09 -22.37
N ALA A 54 -16.06 13.91 -22.33
CA ALA A 54 -16.85 12.68 -22.35
C ALA A 54 -17.59 12.52 -21.01
N SER A 55 -18.90 12.24 -21.08
CA SER A 55 -19.73 11.90 -19.92
C SER A 55 -20.57 10.67 -20.22
N THR A 56 -20.63 9.76 -19.25
CA THR A 56 -21.47 8.54 -19.31
C THR A 56 -22.69 8.65 -18.40
N ASP A 57 -22.71 9.67 -17.57
CA ASP A 57 -23.78 9.98 -16.63
C ASP A 57 -24.68 11.06 -17.23
N ILE A 58 -25.94 10.72 -17.50
CA ILE A 58 -26.89 11.56 -18.23
C ILE A 58 -28.12 11.78 -17.38
N ASP A 59 -28.34 13.05 -16.99
CA ASP A 59 -29.50 13.47 -16.21
C ASP A 59 -30.63 13.92 -17.11
N PHE A 60 -31.83 13.37 -16.89
CA PHE A 60 -33.05 13.78 -17.55
C PHE A 60 -34.04 14.38 -16.55
N VAL A 61 -34.63 15.50 -16.92
CA VAL A 61 -35.75 16.12 -16.19
C VAL A 61 -37.01 15.98 -17.03
N THR A 62 -38.06 15.51 -16.41
CA THR A 62 -39.38 15.40 -17.04
C THR A 62 -40.40 16.22 -16.25
N VAL A 63 -41.29 16.93 -16.94
CA VAL A 63 -42.43 17.57 -16.28
C VAL A 63 -43.42 16.48 -15.87
N GLY A 64 -43.57 16.27 -14.55
CA GLY A 64 -44.27 15.14 -13.95
C GLY A 64 -43.33 14.02 -13.49
N SER A 65 -43.78 12.77 -13.48
CA SER A 65 -43.08 11.64 -12.87
C SER A 65 -41.89 11.14 -13.70
N GLY A 66 -40.67 11.43 -13.27
CA GLY A 66 -39.45 10.85 -13.84
C GLY A 66 -39.37 9.32 -13.70
N ILE A 67 -39.95 8.77 -12.62
CA ILE A 67 -40.02 7.31 -12.40
C ILE A 67 -40.82 6.61 -13.49
N GLU A 68 -41.96 7.19 -13.91
CA GLU A 68 -42.78 6.60 -14.96
C GLU A 68 -42.08 6.59 -16.31
N VAL A 69 -41.40 7.67 -16.68
CA VAL A 69 -40.60 7.76 -17.90
C VAL A 69 -39.43 6.76 -17.87
N ALA A 70 -38.72 6.68 -16.73
CA ALA A 70 -37.63 5.71 -16.57
C ALA A 70 -38.10 4.26 -16.75
N ARG A 71 -39.28 3.90 -16.21
CA ARG A 71 -39.89 2.57 -16.42
C ARG A 71 -40.17 2.28 -17.88
N ALA A 72 -40.76 3.24 -18.57
CA ALA A 72 -41.11 3.11 -19.97
C ALA A 72 -39.85 3.02 -20.85
N VAL A 73 -38.81 3.78 -20.52
CA VAL A 73 -37.46 3.70 -21.16
C VAL A 73 -36.81 2.34 -20.94
N ALA A 74 -36.79 1.86 -19.69
CA ALA A 74 -36.23 0.54 -19.37
C ALA A 74 -36.97 -0.59 -20.11
N HIS A 75 -38.29 -0.53 -20.15
CA HIS A 75 -39.12 -1.49 -20.92
C HIS A 75 -38.78 -1.44 -22.43
N ARG A 76 -38.52 -0.26 -22.98
CA ARG A 76 -38.17 -0.09 -24.40
C ARG A 76 -36.78 -0.61 -24.72
N TYR A 77 -35.84 -0.59 -23.78
CA TYR A 77 -34.52 -1.21 -23.93
C TYR A 77 -34.59 -2.74 -23.91
N GLY A 78 -35.56 -3.32 -23.18
CA GLY A 78 -35.75 -4.76 -23.07
C GLY A 78 -34.72 -5.45 -22.17
N GLU A 79 -34.42 -6.73 -22.49
CA GLU A 79 -33.46 -7.53 -21.75
C GLU A 79 -32.06 -6.90 -21.84
N GLY A 80 -31.44 -6.61 -20.70
CA GLY A 80 -30.12 -5.97 -20.59
C GLY A 80 -30.15 -4.54 -20.01
N ALA A 81 -31.34 -3.99 -19.76
CA ALA A 81 -31.49 -2.77 -18.96
C ALA A 81 -31.83 -3.10 -17.50
N THR A 82 -31.16 -2.43 -16.56
CA THR A 82 -31.53 -2.51 -15.14
C THR A 82 -32.15 -1.20 -14.70
N LEU A 83 -33.25 -1.29 -13.94
CA LEU A 83 -33.97 -0.14 -13.39
C LEU A 83 -33.87 -0.13 -11.86
N ALA A 84 -33.31 0.93 -11.30
CA ALA A 84 -33.34 1.23 -9.86
C ALA A 84 -34.29 2.41 -9.61
N VAL A 85 -35.22 2.29 -8.65
CA VAL A 85 -36.19 3.33 -8.31
C VAL A 85 -36.00 3.81 -6.89
N PHE A 86 -35.81 5.11 -6.71
CA PHE A 86 -35.61 5.79 -5.44
C PHE A 86 -36.84 6.62 -5.08
N LYS A 87 -37.89 5.94 -4.61
CA LYS A 87 -39.22 6.56 -4.36
C LYS A 87 -39.14 7.78 -3.45
N THR A 88 -38.32 7.73 -2.41
CA THR A 88 -38.18 8.83 -1.43
C THR A 88 -37.65 10.12 -2.07
N TYR A 89 -36.89 10.00 -3.16
CA TYR A 89 -36.28 11.13 -3.87
C TYR A 89 -37.00 11.46 -5.17
N GLY A 90 -38.02 10.68 -5.56
CA GLY A 90 -38.73 10.86 -6.83
C GLY A 90 -37.83 10.61 -8.06
N THR A 91 -36.77 9.84 -7.93
CA THR A 91 -35.79 9.58 -9.00
C THR A 91 -35.74 8.11 -9.39
N ALA A 92 -35.28 7.82 -10.60
CA ALA A 92 -35.03 6.48 -11.07
C ALA A 92 -33.78 6.45 -11.99
N GLN A 93 -33.01 5.39 -11.92
CA GLN A 93 -31.82 5.18 -12.75
C GLN A 93 -32.03 3.97 -13.66
N VAL A 94 -31.72 4.15 -14.95
CA VAL A 94 -31.69 3.07 -15.94
C VAL A 94 -30.25 2.87 -16.37
N LYS A 95 -29.70 1.67 -16.15
CA LYS A 95 -28.37 1.30 -16.68
C LYS A 95 -28.58 0.44 -17.91
N ALA A 96 -28.09 0.91 -19.05
CA ALA A 96 -28.17 0.20 -20.33
C ALA A 96 -26.96 0.51 -21.21
N ARG A 97 -26.38 -0.49 -21.87
CA ARG A 97 -25.29 -0.34 -22.85
C ARG A 97 -24.08 0.46 -22.34
N GLY A 98 -23.75 0.32 -21.04
CA GLY A 98 -22.63 1.05 -20.42
C GLY A 98 -22.91 2.50 -20.05
N LEU A 99 -24.17 2.93 -20.14
CA LEU A 99 -24.62 4.27 -19.74
C LEU A 99 -25.44 4.21 -18.45
N GLU A 100 -25.36 5.30 -17.68
CA GLU A 100 -26.21 5.54 -16.54
C GLU A 100 -27.14 6.72 -16.88
N LEU A 101 -28.44 6.44 -16.96
CA LEU A 101 -29.49 7.39 -17.30
C LEU A 101 -30.29 7.67 -16.05
N GLU A 102 -30.17 8.86 -15.48
CA GLU A 102 -30.92 9.26 -14.29
C GLU A 102 -32.15 10.11 -14.68
N PHE A 103 -33.33 9.74 -14.17
CA PHE A 103 -34.58 10.42 -14.45
C PHE A 103 -35.13 11.04 -13.18
N VAL A 104 -35.44 12.36 -13.25
CA VAL A 104 -36.00 13.14 -12.14
C VAL A 104 -37.22 13.88 -12.64
N GLY A 105 -38.28 13.95 -11.81
CA GLY A 105 -39.40 14.86 -12.07
C GLY A 105 -38.98 16.32 -11.88
N ALA A 106 -39.42 17.21 -12.76
CA ALA A 106 -39.28 18.65 -12.52
C ALA A 106 -39.94 19.00 -11.20
N ARG A 107 -39.23 19.71 -10.33
CA ARG A 107 -39.70 19.96 -8.99
C ARG A 107 -39.39 21.36 -8.51
N ARG A 108 -40.31 21.89 -7.69
CA ARG A 108 -40.14 23.08 -6.89
C ARG A 108 -39.70 22.67 -5.49
N GLU A 109 -38.68 23.31 -4.98
CA GLU A 109 -38.13 23.03 -3.64
C GLU A 109 -38.31 24.26 -2.75
N SER A 110 -38.82 24.06 -1.53
CA SER A 110 -38.84 25.08 -0.48
C SER A 110 -38.06 24.60 0.73
N TYR A 111 -37.22 25.48 1.29
CA TYR A 111 -36.29 25.13 2.35
C TYR A 111 -36.63 25.81 3.68
N ASN A 112 -36.48 25.06 4.78
CA ASN A 112 -36.52 25.63 6.13
C ASN A 112 -35.06 25.95 6.54
N ARG A 113 -34.82 27.14 7.10
CA ARG A 113 -33.49 27.59 7.54
C ARG A 113 -32.78 26.62 8.50
N GLN A 114 -33.50 25.77 9.23
CA GLN A 114 -32.95 24.83 10.22
C GLN A 114 -32.78 23.42 9.64
N SER A 115 -33.19 23.15 8.42
CA SER A 115 -33.12 21.85 7.76
C SER A 115 -32.61 22.01 6.32
N ARG A 116 -31.76 21.10 5.89
CA ARG A 116 -31.31 20.97 4.49
C ARG A 116 -32.29 20.16 3.63
N ASN A 117 -33.27 19.50 4.24
CA ASN A 117 -34.22 18.68 3.51
C ASN A 117 -35.35 19.59 2.99
N PRO A 118 -35.43 19.77 1.66
CA PRO A 118 -36.50 20.58 1.09
C PRO A 118 -37.87 19.90 1.23
N ILE A 119 -38.93 20.70 1.26
CA ILE A 119 -40.26 20.24 0.90
C ILE A 119 -40.30 20.27 -0.63
N VAL A 120 -40.62 19.14 -1.24
CA VAL A 120 -40.55 18.94 -2.70
C VAL A 120 -42.00 18.86 -3.21
N GLU A 121 -42.29 19.67 -4.21
CA GLU A 121 -43.56 19.69 -4.94
C GLU A 121 -43.28 19.54 -6.45
N ASP A 122 -44.29 19.05 -7.20
CA ASP A 122 -44.20 19.02 -8.66
C ASP A 122 -44.00 20.44 -9.19
N GLY A 123 -43.09 20.63 -10.12
CA GLY A 123 -42.69 21.92 -10.67
C GLY A 123 -42.63 21.92 -12.19
N THR A 124 -42.32 23.08 -12.72
CA THR A 124 -41.99 23.30 -14.12
C THR A 124 -40.49 23.15 -14.38
N LEU A 125 -40.08 23.14 -15.64
CA LEU A 125 -38.64 23.19 -15.99
C LEU A 125 -37.95 24.44 -15.42
N ASP A 126 -38.63 25.60 -15.45
CA ASP A 126 -38.10 26.86 -14.90
C ASP A 126 -37.87 26.76 -13.39
N ASP A 127 -38.79 26.12 -12.63
CA ASP A 127 -38.57 25.84 -11.22
C ASP A 127 -37.36 24.95 -11.00
N ASP A 128 -37.16 23.90 -11.82
CA ASP A 128 -35.99 23.01 -11.74
C ASP A 128 -34.67 23.75 -12.06
N GLN A 129 -34.63 24.57 -13.09
CA GLN A 129 -33.46 25.36 -13.47
C GLN A 129 -33.08 26.40 -12.40
N ARG A 130 -34.07 27.08 -11.79
CA ARG A 130 -33.87 28.08 -10.71
C ARG A 130 -33.29 27.51 -9.45
N ARG A 131 -33.62 26.28 -9.07
CA ARG A 131 -33.12 25.62 -7.86
C ARG A 131 -31.72 25.04 -8.01
N ARG A 132 -31.12 25.02 -9.24
CA ARG A 132 -29.81 24.46 -9.48
C ARG A 132 -28.69 25.31 -8.85
N ASP A 133 -27.55 24.69 -8.65
CA ASP A 133 -26.41 25.29 -7.96
C ASP A 133 -25.76 26.43 -8.78
N PHE A 134 -25.49 26.19 -10.07
CA PHE A 134 -24.73 27.12 -10.91
C PHE A 134 -25.36 27.23 -12.30
N THR A 135 -25.20 28.40 -12.93
CA THR A 135 -25.69 28.73 -14.28
C THR A 135 -25.25 27.70 -15.31
N ILE A 136 -23.96 27.27 -15.24
CA ILE A 136 -23.37 26.27 -16.14
C ILE A 136 -23.99 24.87 -16.01
N ASN A 137 -24.68 24.57 -14.92
CA ASN A 137 -25.41 23.32 -14.66
C ASN A 137 -26.94 23.51 -14.77
N ALA A 138 -27.40 24.72 -15.04
CA ALA A 138 -28.83 25.05 -15.12
C ALA A 138 -29.37 25.01 -16.57
N MET A 139 -28.53 24.73 -17.55
CA MET A 139 -28.91 24.57 -18.94
C MET A 139 -29.67 23.27 -19.16
N ALA A 140 -30.64 23.31 -20.11
CA ALA A 140 -31.40 22.16 -20.52
C ALA A 140 -31.52 22.09 -22.06
N ILE A 141 -31.58 20.87 -22.61
CA ILE A 141 -31.83 20.64 -24.04
C ILE A 141 -33.06 19.78 -24.17
N SER A 142 -34.04 20.24 -24.95
CA SER A 142 -35.30 19.53 -25.19
C SER A 142 -35.10 18.27 -26.04
N LEU A 143 -35.80 17.20 -25.64
CA LEU A 143 -35.81 15.92 -26.35
C LEU A 143 -37.14 15.63 -27.05
N ASN A 144 -38.18 16.45 -26.81
CA ASN A 144 -39.48 16.29 -27.45
C ASN A 144 -39.38 16.60 -28.95
N ARG A 145 -40.12 15.89 -29.77
CA ARG A 145 -40.02 15.90 -31.24
C ARG A 145 -40.12 17.30 -31.85
N GLU A 146 -41.07 18.14 -31.36
CA GLU A 146 -41.32 19.48 -31.88
C GLU A 146 -40.19 20.48 -31.55
N THR A 147 -39.49 20.26 -30.45
CA THR A 147 -38.45 21.15 -29.90
C THR A 147 -37.07 20.46 -29.78
N TYR A 148 -36.90 19.33 -30.44
CA TYR A 148 -35.70 18.49 -30.32
C TYR A 148 -34.43 19.27 -30.58
N GLY A 149 -33.50 19.22 -29.63
CA GLY A 149 -32.23 19.92 -29.71
C GLY A 149 -32.27 21.41 -29.36
N ARG A 150 -33.44 21.94 -28.97
CA ARG A 150 -33.55 23.33 -28.52
C ARG A 150 -32.90 23.51 -27.15
N LEU A 151 -31.90 24.41 -27.07
CA LEU A 151 -31.28 24.81 -25.81
C LEU A 151 -32.15 25.79 -25.04
N LEU A 152 -32.30 25.57 -23.74
CA LEU A 152 -32.94 26.47 -22.80
C LEU A 152 -31.91 26.91 -21.76
N ASP A 153 -31.46 28.14 -21.85
CA ASP A 153 -30.41 28.74 -21.01
C ASP A 153 -30.90 30.12 -20.46
N PRO A 154 -31.82 30.13 -19.51
CA PRO A 154 -32.40 31.38 -19.00
C PRO A 154 -31.43 32.20 -18.14
N PHE A 155 -30.29 31.62 -17.73
CA PHE A 155 -29.31 32.24 -16.82
C PHE A 155 -27.96 32.52 -17.44
N ASP A 156 -27.81 32.47 -18.76
CA ASP A 156 -26.59 32.73 -19.50
C ASP A 156 -25.43 31.77 -19.13
N GLY A 157 -25.77 30.49 -18.96
CA GLY A 157 -24.79 29.45 -18.65
C GLY A 157 -23.72 29.28 -19.75
N ILE A 158 -24.11 29.42 -21.04
CA ILE A 158 -23.18 29.43 -22.17
C ILE A 158 -22.20 30.59 -22.05
N GLY A 159 -22.70 31.80 -21.72
CA GLY A 159 -21.83 32.97 -21.51
C GLY A 159 -20.86 32.76 -20.35
N ASP A 160 -21.33 32.16 -19.24
CA ASP A 160 -20.47 31.84 -18.08
C ASP A 160 -19.44 30.75 -18.41
N LEU A 161 -19.78 29.76 -19.23
CA LEU A 161 -18.80 28.79 -19.75
C LEU A 161 -17.71 29.49 -20.57
N GLY A 162 -18.10 30.44 -21.46
CA GLY A 162 -17.15 31.22 -22.25
C GLY A 162 -16.25 32.10 -21.38
N ARG A 163 -16.80 32.72 -20.36
CA ARG A 163 -16.06 33.54 -19.37
C ARG A 163 -15.31 32.72 -18.33
N ARG A 164 -15.52 31.40 -18.30
CA ARG A 164 -14.98 30.47 -17.28
C ARG A 164 -15.35 30.86 -15.85
N LEU A 165 -16.63 31.10 -15.62
CA LEU A 165 -17.16 31.56 -14.33
C LEU A 165 -18.08 30.54 -13.68
N ILE A 166 -18.00 30.44 -12.36
CA ILE A 166 -18.95 29.74 -11.49
C ILE A 166 -19.84 30.79 -10.84
N ARG A 167 -21.11 30.84 -11.27
CA ARG A 167 -22.11 31.80 -10.78
C ARG A 167 -23.41 31.06 -10.48
N THR A 168 -24.16 31.50 -9.46
CA THR A 168 -25.48 30.96 -9.11
C THR A 168 -26.55 31.51 -10.03
N PRO A 169 -27.60 30.73 -10.38
CA PRO A 169 -28.72 31.22 -11.20
C PRO A 169 -29.50 32.37 -10.53
N LEU A 170 -29.65 32.30 -9.22
CA LEU A 170 -30.33 33.26 -8.39
C LEU A 170 -29.35 33.91 -7.40
N ASP A 171 -29.93 34.71 -6.47
CA ASP A 171 -29.18 35.30 -5.37
C ASP A 171 -28.32 34.22 -4.66
N PRO A 172 -27.00 34.39 -4.61
CA PRO A 172 -26.12 33.40 -3.99
C PRO A 172 -26.34 33.23 -2.49
N ASP A 173 -26.80 34.25 -1.76
CA ASP A 173 -27.11 34.11 -0.32
C ASP A 173 -28.28 33.18 -0.10
N ILE A 174 -29.31 33.24 -0.95
CA ILE A 174 -30.45 32.30 -0.93
C ILE A 174 -29.96 30.91 -1.29
N THR A 175 -29.23 30.78 -2.40
CA THR A 175 -28.72 29.51 -2.91
C THR A 175 -27.88 28.75 -1.88
N PHE A 176 -27.01 29.44 -1.11
CA PHE A 176 -26.17 28.83 -0.07
C PHE A 176 -26.86 28.68 1.28
N SER A 177 -27.93 29.48 1.52
CA SER A 177 -28.80 29.27 2.66
C SER A 177 -29.65 28.00 2.50
N ASP A 178 -30.14 27.71 1.30
CA ASP A 178 -30.95 26.54 0.99
C ASP A 178 -30.14 25.23 1.12
N ASP A 179 -29.01 25.10 0.43
CA ASP A 179 -28.09 23.97 0.60
C ASP A 179 -26.67 24.46 0.75
N PRO A 180 -26.11 24.52 1.98
CA PRO A 180 -24.76 24.97 2.22
C PRO A 180 -23.67 24.11 1.57
N LEU A 181 -23.96 22.86 1.16
CA LEU A 181 -23.00 22.05 0.41
C LEU A 181 -22.66 22.66 -0.96
N ARG A 182 -23.54 23.49 -1.51
CA ARG A 182 -23.28 24.20 -2.77
C ARG A 182 -22.06 25.11 -2.68
N MET A 183 -21.69 25.61 -1.50
CA MET A 183 -20.43 26.32 -1.28
C MET A 183 -19.19 25.44 -1.58
N MET A 184 -19.19 24.19 -1.09
CA MET A 184 -18.14 23.22 -1.40
C MET A 184 -18.13 22.84 -2.89
N ARG A 185 -19.32 22.72 -3.48
CA ARG A 185 -19.50 22.43 -4.91
C ARG A 185 -18.97 23.58 -5.79
N ALA A 186 -19.15 24.86 -5.39
CA ALA A 186 -18.56 26.00 -6.07
C ALA A 186 -17.03 25.89 -6.14
N VAL A 187 -16.39 25.63 -5.01
CA VAL A 187 -14.94 25.41 -4.92
C VAL A 187 -14.50 24.22 -5.77
N ARG A 188 -15.22 23.11 -5.69
CA ARG A 188 -14.93 21.91 -6.47
C ARG A 188 -15.01 22.18 -7.98
N PHE A 189 -16.10 22.77 -8.47
CA PHE A 189 -16.24 23.07 -9.89
C PHE A 189 -15.20 24.08 -10.37
N ALA A 190 -14.93 25.12 -9.60
CA ALA A 190 -13.86 26.06 -9.91
C ALA A 190 -12.50 25.35 -10.05
N THR A 191 -12.21 24.38 -9.19
CA THR A 191 -10.97 23.58 -9.22
C THR A 191 -10.94 22.61 -10.42
N GLN A 192 -12.00 21.83 -10.62
CA GLN A 192 -12.05 20.80 -11.66
C GLN A 192 -12.12 21.35 -13.08
N LEU A 193 -12.80 22.49 -13.26
CA LEU A 193 -12.95 23.14 -14.55
C LEU A 193 -11.88 24.20 -14.81
N ASN A 194 -11.09 24.54 -13.81
CA ASN A 194 -10.16 25.67 -13.82
C ASN A 194 -10.87 26.98 -14.16
N PHE A 195 -11.99 27.24 -13.47
CA PHE A 195 -12.85 28.42 -13.60
C PHE A 195 -12.66 29.34 -12.38
N GLU A 196 -12.98 30.63 -12.54
CA GLU A 196 -13.06 31.57 -11.41
C GLU A 196 -14.46 31.53 -10.78
N ILE A 197 -14.54 31.75 -9.46
CA ILE A 197 -15.83 31.97 -8.80
C ILE A 197 -16.21 33.44 -8.97
N TYR A 198 -17.42 33.69 -9.45
CA TYR A 198 -17.89 35.08 -9.61
C TYR A 198 -17.77 35.84 -8.29
N PRO A 199 -17.29 37.10 -8.26
CA PRO A 199 -16.96 37.81 -7.02
C PRO A 199 -18.11 37.86 -5.99
N GLU A 200 -19.35 38.12 -6.45
CA GLU A 200 -20.52 38.15 -5.58
C GLU A 200 -20.83 36.75 -5.00
N THR A 201 -20.65 35.70 -5.82
CA THR A 201 -20.79 34.30 -5.37
C THR A 201 -19.74 33.97 -4.31
N MET A 202 -18.47 34.38 -4.49
CA MET A 202 -17.41 34.19 -3.51
C MET A 202 -17.71 34.96 -2.20
N ALA A 203 -18.14 36.20 -2.29
CA ALA A 203 -18.50 37.00 -1.14
C ALA A 203 -19.67 36.36 -0.35
N ALA A 204 -20.67 35.82 -1.03
CA ALA A 204 -21.79 35.12 -0.41
C ALA A 204 -21.34 33.81 0.26
N ILE A 205 -20.37 33.07 -0.30
CA ILE A 205 -19.77 31.92 0.40
C ILE A 205 -19.18 32.37 1.74
N GLY A 206 -18.42 33.45 1.75
CA GLY A 206 -17.84 34.01 2.99
C GLY A 206 -18.90 34.36 4.03
N ARG A 207 -20.01 35.03 3.62
CA ARG A 207 -21.13 35.37 4.52
C ARG A 207 -21.83 34.14 5.10
N ASN A 208 -21.98 33.07 4.31
CA ASN A 208 -22.70 31.86 4.67
C ASN A 208 -21.85 30.70 5.17
N CYS A 209 -20.51 30.82 5.20
CA CYS A 209 -19.57 29.74 5.48
C CYS A 209 -19.88 28.95 6.75
N LYS A 210 -20.35 29.62 7.83
CA LYS A 210 -20.72 28.97 9.11
C LYS A 210 -21.83 27.94 8.97
N ARG A 211 -22.70 28.08 7.95
CA ARG A 211 -23.78 27.12 7.70
C ARG A 211 -23.30 25.76 7.24
N ILE A 212 -22.04 25.62 6.81
CA ILE A 212 -21.44 24.31 6.47
C ILE A 212 -21.54 23.33 7.64
N GLY A 213 -21.67 23.82 8.88
CA GLY A 213 -21.80 23.01 10.08
C GLY A 213 -23.06 22.12 10.13
N ILE A 214 -24.11 22.42 9.33
CA ILE A 214 -25.32 21.57 9.24
C ILE A 214 -25.15 20.42 8.25
N ILE A 215 -24.08 20.43 7.44
CA ILE A 215 -23.77 19.38 6.47
C ILE A 215 -23.03 18.25 7.16
N THR A 216 -23.38 17.01 6.85
CA THR A 216 -22.68 15.85 7.40
C THR A 216 -21.24 15.78 6.90
N ARG A 217 -20.34 15.28 7.75
CA ARG A 217 -18.91 15.18 7.42
C ARG A 217 -18.64 14.30 6.21
N GLU A 218 -19.44 13.27 6.01
CA GLU A 218 -19.35 12.38 4.85
C GLU A 218 -19.52 13.16 3.54
N ARG A 219 -20.55 14.03 3.44
CA ARG A 219 -20.78 14.84 2.23
C ARG A 219 -19.68 15.87 2.00
N VAL A 220 -19.14 16.46 3.07
CA VAL A 220 -17.96 17.36 2.97
C VAL A 220 -16.75 16.59 2.47
N ALA A 221 -16.51 15.37 3.00
CA ALA A 221 -15.41 14.51 2.57
C ALA A 221 -15.53 14.13 1.10
N GLU A 222 -16.72 13.79 0.61
CA GLU A 222 -16.95 13.47 -0.81
C GLU A 222 -16.55 14.63 -1.74
N GLU A 223 -16.89 15.87 -1.39
CA GLU A 223 -16.48 17.02 -2.19
C GLU A 223 -14.96 17.28 -2.10
N LEU A 224 -14.35 17.10 -0.91
CA LEU A 224 -12.88 17.18 -0.75
C LEU A 224 -12.17 16.11 -1.57
N MET A 225 -12.67 14.86 -1.60
CA MET A 225 -12.11 13.79 -2.42
C MET A 225 -12.16 14.14 -3.91
N LYS A 226 -13.25 14.77 -4.38
CA LYS A 226 -13.38 15.24 -5.76
C LYS A 226 -12.40 16.39 -6.07
N ILE A 227 -12.13 17.28 -5.11
CA ILE A 227 -11.09 18.31 -5.22
C ILE A 227 -9.71 17.65 -5.31
N MET A 228 -9.43 16.68 -4.44
CA MET A 228 -8.16 15.96 -4.39
C MET A 228 -7.83 15.24 -5.72
N ARG A 229 -8.84 14.74 -6.43
CA ARG A 229 -8.70 14.08 -7.74
C ARG A 229 -8.47 15.04 -8.90
N SER A 230 -8.62 16.34 -8.69
CA SER A 230 -8.41 17.32 -9.75
C SER A 230 -6.95 17.39 -10.21
N ALA A 231 -6.70 17.98 -11.37
CA ALA A 231 -5.36 18.14 -11.92
C ALA A 231 -4.48 19.07 -11.05
N ARG A 232 -5.11 20.05 -10.39
CA ARG A 232 -4.45 21.02 -9.52
C ARG A 232 -5.24 21.21 -8.23
N PRO A 233 -5.10 20.25 -7.29
CA PRO A 233 -5.90 20.26 -6.07
C PRO A 233 -5.59 21.43 -5.13
N SER A 234 -4.39 22.01 -5.17
CA SER A 234 -3.99 23.18 -4.38
C SER A 234 -4.97 24.34 -4.52
N ARG A 235 -5.43 24.60 -5.76
CA ARG A 235 -6.41 25.63 -6.04
C ARG A 235 -7.68 25.50 -5.21
N GLY A 236 -8.18 24.27 -5.03
CA GLY A 236 -9.35 24.03 -4.22
C GLY A 236 -9.13 24.38 -2.75
N PHE A 237 -7.99 24.01 -2.18
CA PHE A 237 -7.66 24.35 -0.80
C PHE A 237 -7.39 25.84 -0.60
N GLU A 238 -6.81 26.51 -1.60
CA GLU A 238 -6.65 27.96 -1.61
C GLU A 238 -8.00 28.67 -1.61
N LEU A 239 -8.95 28.26 -2.45
CA LEU A 239 -10.32 28.76 -2.49
C LEU A 239 -11.10 28.48 -1.19
N LEU A 240 -10.94 27.29 -0.60
CA LEU A 240 -11.50 26.97 0.72
C LEU A 240 -10.98 27.89 1.82
N LYS A 241 -9.71 28.28 1.74
CA LYS A 241 -9.10 29.22 2.68
C LYS A 241 -9.63 30.63 2.46
N GLU A 242 -9.65 31.10 1.22
CA GLU A 242 -10.13 32.44 0.82
C GLU A 242 -11.59 32.64 1.19
N SER A 243 -12.43 31.63 0.98
CA SER A 243 -13.86 31.67 1.31
C SER A 243 -14.19 31.51 2.79
N GLY A 244 -13.19 31.26 3.67
CA GLY A 244 -13.39 31.02 5.08
C GLY A 244 -13.98 29.65 5.44
N LEU A 245 -14.14 28.73 4.48
CA LEU A 245 -14.61 27.36 4.70
C LEU A 245 -13.53 26.48 5.36
N LEU A 246 -12.25 26.67 4.99
CA LEU A 246 -11.16 25.79 5.42
C LEU A 246 -11.07 25.66 6.97
N PRO A 247 -11.07 26.73 7.77
CA PRO A 247 -10.98 26.61 9.23
C PRO A 247 -12.17 25.89 9.88
N LEU A 248 -13.32 25.85 9.20
CA LEU A 248 -14.55 25.20 9.68
C LEU A 248 -14.57 23.69 9.37
N ILE A 249 -14.06 23.30 8.21
CA ILE A 249 -14.07 21.91 7.76
C ILE A 249 -12.77 21.19 8.08
N PHE A 250 -11.62 21.86 8.02
CA PHE A 250 -10.29 21.29 8.22
C PHE A 250 -9.36 22.25 9.00
N PRO A 251 -9.64 22.52 10.29
CA PRO A 251 -8.88 23.47 11.10
C PRO A 251 -7.40 23.11 11.24
N GLU A 252 -7.05 21.82 11.24
CA GLU A 252 -5.66 21.37 11.34
C GLU A 252 -4.84 21.83 10.12
N LEU A 253 -5.39 21.72 8.91
CA LEU A 253 -4.75 22.23 7.70
C LEU A 253 -4.70 23.75 7.67
N SER A 254 -5.75 24.42 8.14
CA SER A 254 -5.81 25.88 8.25
C SER A 254 -4.72 26.42 9.16
N ALA A 255 -4.37 25.69 10.22
CA ALA A 255 -3.33 26.06 11.19
C ALA A 255 -1.91 26.10 10.60
N LEU A 256 -1.68 25.50 9.42
CA LEU A 256 -0.39 25.62 8.70
C LEU A 256 -0.18 27.02 8.12
N SER A 257 -1.22 27.83 8.04
CA SER A 257 -1.18 29.17 7.41
C SER A 257 -0.56 30.19 8.36
N GLY A 258 0.13 31.15 7.76
CA GLY A 258 0.70 32.29 8.46
C GLY A 258 2.21 32.18 8.63
N VAL A 259 2.85 33.34 8.74
CA VAL A 259 4.28 33.48 8.99
C VAL A 259 4.44 34.35 10.24
N GLU A 260 5.04 33.77 11.26
CA GLU A 260 5.45 34.55 12.42
C GLU A 260 6.89 34.97 12.26
N THR A 261 7.15 36.23 12.59
CA THR A 261 8.49 36.80 12.55
C THR A 261 8.92 37.14 13.96
N MET A 262 10.08 36.64 14.40
CA MET A 262 10.69 36.92 15.66
C MET A 262 12.15 37.31 15.43
N HIS A 263 12.60 38.42 16.01
CA HIS A 263 13.95 38.99 15.82
C HIS A 263 14.36 39.10 14.31
N GLY A 264 13.42 39.51 13.45
CA GLY A 264 13.66 39.64 12.00
C GLY A 264 13.75 38.32 11.20
N ARG A 265 13.60 37.17 11.83
CA ARG A 265 13.59 35.84 11.20
C ARG A 265 12.17 35.30 11.15
N GLY A 266 11.65 35.11 9.93
CA GLY A 266 10.36 34.47 9.67
C GLY A 266 10.55 33.02 9.18
N HIS A 267 9.57 32.18 9.40
CA HIS A 267 9.53 30.85 8.76
C HIS A 267 8.78 30.91 7.42
N LYS A 268 8.89 29.86 6.60
CA LYS A 268 8.06 29.72 5.40
C LYS A 268 6.59 29.57 5.78
N ASP A 269 5.68 30.06 4.94
CA ASP A 269 4.26 29.70 5.06
C ASP A 269 4.12 28.20 4.73
N ASN A 270 3.85 27.41 5.77
CA ASN A 270 3.76 25.94 5.65
C ASN A 270 2.54 25.53 4.82
N PHE A 271 1.43 26.29 4.85
CA PHE A 271 0.28 26.03 4.00
C PHE A 271 0.65 26.14 2.51
N ARG A 272 1.30 27.23 2.14
CA ARG A 272 1.72 27.46 0.75
C ARG A 272 2.73 26.39 0.29
N HIS A 273 3.64 26.01 1.18
CA HIS A 273 4.57 24.91 0.88
C HIS A 273 3.82 23.60 0.65
N THR A 274 2.90 23.24 1.55
CA THR A 274 2.07 22.03 1.40
C THR A 274 1.28 22.02 0.08
N MET A 275 0.77 23.17 -0.36
CA MET A 275 0.08 23.29 -1.65
C MET A 275 1.00 23.01 -2.84
N GLN A 276 2.25 23.48 -2.79
CA GLN A 276 3.25 23.19 -3.84
C GLN A 276 3.61 21.70 -3.88
N VAL A 277 3.82 21.08 -2.73
CA VAL A 277 4.10 19.62 -2.62
C VAL A 277 2.93 18.82 -3.17
N LEU A 278 1.71 19.18 -2.79
CA LEU A 278 0.49 18.52 -3.26
C LEU A 278 0.36 18.55 -4.80
N ASP A 279 0.56 19.71 -5.42
CA ASP A 279 0.48 19.83 -6.88
C ASP A 279 1.62 19.08 -7.58
N THR A 280 2.83 19.07 -6.99
CA THR A 280 3.97 18.32 -7.52
C THR A 280 3.69 16.82 -7.53
N VAL A 281 3.11 16.30 -6.45
CA VAL A 281 2.68 14.89 -6.37
C VAL A 281 1.53 14.61 -7.33
N ALA A 282 0.54 15.51 -7.43
CA ALA A 282 -0.62 15.35 -8.30
C ALA A 282 -0.24 15.32 -9.80
N ALA A 283 0.81 16.02 -10.19
CA ALA A 283 1.34 16.02 -11.56
C ALA A 283 2.04 14.70 -11.92
N GLN A 284 2.56 13.95 -10.93
CA GLN A 284 3.35 12.75 -11.15
C GLN A 284 2.60 11.45 -10.82
N SER A 285 1.51 11.54 -10.06
CA SER A 285 0.75 10.36 -9.61
C SER A 285 -0.76 10.63 -9.55
N SER A 286 -1.53 9.63 -10.03
CA SER A 286 -2.98 9.60 -9.88
C SER A 286 -3.44 8.96 -8.55
N LYS A 287 -2.51 8.42 -7.74
CA LYS A 287 -2.82 7.76 -6.47
C LYS A 287 -3.41 8.77 -5.48
N GLU A 288 -4.68 8.64 -5.18
CA GLU A 288 -5.42 9.58 -4.33
C GLU A 288 -4.83 9.67 -2.92
N TRP A 289 -4.47 8.54 -2.32
CA TRP A 289 -3.95 8.50 -0.95
C TRP A 289 -2.52 9.01 -0.84
N LEU A 290 -1.73 8.97 -1.93
CA LEU A 290 -0.44 9.65 -1.97
C LEU A 290 -0.60 11.18 -1.96
N ARG A 291 -1.64 11.70 -2.63
CA ARG A 291 -1.98 13.13 -2.56
C ARG A 291 -2.43 13.53 -1.15
N TRP A 292 -3.16 12.64 -0.45
CA TRP A 292 -3.49 12.85 0.97
C TRP A 292 -2.24 12.83 1.85
N ALA A 293 -1.27 11.95 1.60
CA ALA A 293 0.01 11.96 2.32
C ALA A 293 0.76 13.28 2.07
N ALA A 294 0.77 13.79 0.83
CA ALA A 294 1.34 15.09 0.49
C ALA A 294 0.63 16.25 1.20
N LEU A 295 -0.71 16.20 1.32
CA LEU A 295 -1.47 17.22 2.04
C LEU A 295 -1.18 17.21 3.55
N LEU A 296 -0.86 16.05 4.12
CA LEU A 296 -0.70 15.86 5.57
C LEU A 296 0.74 15.74 6.04
N HIS A 297 1.75 15.71 5.15
CA HIS A 297 3.15 15.45 5.55
C HIS A 297 3.63 16.40 6.65
N ASP A 298 3.27 17.65 6.55
CA ASP A 298 3.67 18.72 7.47
C ASP A 298 2.62 19.08 8.53
N ILE A 299 1.54 18.31 8.66
CA ILE A 299 0.41 18.65 9.53
C ILE A 299 0.77 18.78 11.02
N GLY A 300 1.88 18.19 11.43
CA GLY A 300 2.41 18.27 12.79
C GLY A 300 3.20 19.56 13.11
N LYS A 301 3.56 20.37 12.10
CA LYS A 301 4.40 21.57 12.30
C LYS A 301 3.81 22.59 13.27
N PRO A 302 2.51 22.93 13.23
CA PRO A 302 1.95 23.88 14.18
C PRO A 302 2.09 23.44 15.64
N ALA A 303 1.95 22.13 15.91
CA ALA A 303 2.04 21.58 17.26
C ALA A 303 3.48 21.43 17.78
N THR A 304 4.47 21.45 16.90
CA THR A 304 5.90 21.28 17.25
C THR A 304 6.72 22.55 17.10
N LYS A 305 6.08 23.64 16.71
CA LYS A 305 6.72 24.94 16.49
C LYS A 305 7.37 25.46 17.76
N LYS A 306 8.66 25.74 17.71
CA LYS A 306 9.45 26.33 18.81
C LYS A 306 10.44 27.33 18.27
N TRP A 307 10.75 28.33 19.09
CA TRP A 307 11.84 29.27 18.82
C TRP A 307 13.12 28.76 19.46
N ASP A 308 14.20 28.84 18.73
CA ASP A 308 15.57 28.61 19.20
C ASP A 308 16.41 29.84 18.85
N ASP A 309 17.14 30.38 19.82
CA ASP A 309 17.87 31.66 19.66
C ASP A 309 19.01 31.56 18.63
N ALA A 310 19.61 30.38 18.44
CA ALA A 310 20.69 30.16 17.49
C ALA A 310 20.19 29.93 16.07
N VAL A 311 19.17 29.09 15.91
CA VAL A 311 18.69 28.60 14.61
C VAL A 311 17.46 29.36 14.09
N GLY A 312 16.64 29.89 14.99
CA GLY A 312 15.33 30.49 14.72
C GLY A 312 14.19 29.48 14.89
N TRP A 313 13.15 29.57 14.04
CA TRP A 313 12.01 28.67 14.13
C TRP A 313 12.39 27.21 13.81
N THR A 314 12.03 26.30 14.70
CA THR A 314 12.24 24.85 14.58
C THR A 314 10.93 24.09 14.66
N PHE A 315 10.90 22.88 14.05
CA PHE A 315 9.72 22.02 13.98
C PHE A 315 10.10 20.55 14.21
N HIS A 316 10.98 20.30 15.20
CA HIS A 316 11.48 18.94 15.46
C HIS A 316 10.35 17.95 15.74
N ASN A 317 10.48 16.74 15.22
CA ASN A 317 9.53 15.64 15.38
C ASN A 317 8.12 15.91 14.81
N HIS A 318 7.95 16.86 13.88
CA HIS A 318 6.64 17.14 13.28
C HIS A 318 6.08 15.95 12.49
N ASN A 319 6.95 15.14 11.89
CA ASN A 319 6.58 13.90 11.21
C ASN A 319 5.94 12.88 12.18
N PHE A 320 6.54 12.69 13.35
CA PHE A 320 6.01 11.78 14.38
C PHE A 320 4.69 12.28 15.00
N VAL A 321 4.58 13.59 15.22
CA VAL A 321 3.33 14.21 15.67
C VAL A 321 2.27 14.12 14.57
N GLY A 322 2.63 14.42 13.32
CA GLY A 322 1.75 14.31 12.16
C GLY A 322 1.23 12.89 11.97
N GLU A 323 2.10 11.89 12.08
CA GLU A 323 1.72 10.47 12.05
C GLU A 323 0.60 10.13 13.04
N LYS A 324 0.69 10.65 14.28
CA LYS A 324 -0.34 10.45 15.32
C LYS A 324 -1.62 11.24 15.05
N MET A 325 -1.54 12.33 14.29
CA MET A 325 -2.69 13.15 13.92
C MET A 325 -3.52 12.50 12.80
N VAL A 326 -2.91 11.74 11.86
CA VAL A 326 -3.59 11.14 10.71
C VAL A 326 -4.84 10.34 11.10
N PRO A 327 -4.82 9.38 12.03
CA PRO A 327 -6.03 8.62 12.40
C PRO A 327 -7.15 9.51 12.94
N ARG A 328 -6.81 10.56 13.70
CA ARG A 328 -7.80 11.51 14.27
C ARG A 328 -8.44 12.34 13.16
N ILE A 329 -7.65 12.81 12.20
CA ILE A 329 -8.13 13.57 11.03
C ILE A 329 -9.06 12.71 10.19
N PHE A 330 -8.66 11.48 9.84
CA PHE A 330 -9.45 10.53 9.06
C PHE A 330 -10.80 10.24 9.73
N SER A 331 -10.79 9.92 11.04
CA SER A 331 -12.01 9.69 11.82
C SER A 331 -12.93 10.92 11.85
N LYS A 332 -12.37 12.12 12.12
CA LYS A 332 -13.11 13.37 12.19
C LYS A 332 -13.76 13.75 10.84
N MET A 333 -13.05 13.49 9.73
CA MET A 333 -13.50 13.77 8.38
C MET A 333 -14.30 12.64 7.76
N ARG A 334 -14.50 11.52 8.46
CA ARG A 334 -15.19 10.34 7.95
C ARG A 334 -14.52 9.73 6.71
N LEU A 335 -13.20 9.82 6.64
CA LEU A 335 -12.40 9.11 5.64
C LEU A 335 -12.24 7.63 6.03
N PRO A 336 -11.89 6.72 5.08
CA PRO A 336 -11.76 5.29 5.35
C PRO A 336 -10.66 4.98 6.38
N MET A 337 -11.02 4.25 7.46
CA MET A 337 -10.10 3.84 8.54
C MET A 337 -9.45 2.47 8.27
N ASN A 338 -9.15 2.18 7.02
CA ASN A 338 -8.59 0.92 6.51
C ASN A 338 -7.10 1.06 6.15
N GLU A 339 -6.59 0.22 5.25
CA GLU A 339 -5.21 0.25 4.76
C GLU A 339 -4.81 1.60 4.16
N ASN A 340 -5.77 2.35 3.59
CA ASN A 340 -5.49 3.69 3.06
C ASN A 340 -5.04 4.67 4.17
N MET A 341 -5.69 4.61 5.33
CA MET A 341 -5.28 5.42 6.49
C MET A 341 -3.89 5.00 7.00
N LYS A 342 -3.62 3.69 7.06
CA LYS A 342 -2.31 3.18 7.48
C LYS A 342 -1.21 3.60 6.51
N TYR A 343 -1.49 3.55 5.21
CA TYR A 343 -0.60 4.01 4.16
C TYR A 343 -0.25 5.50 4.32
N VAL A 344 -1.25 6.38 4.44
CA VAL A 344 -1.02 7.81 4.64
C VAL A 344 -0.26 8.06 5.94
N LYS A 345 -0.64 7.41 7.04
CA LYS A 345 0.04 7.50 8.34
C LYS A 345 1.52 7.12 8.20
N LYS A 346 1.83 6.02 7.52
CA LYS A 346 3.20 5.55 7.29
C LYS A 346 4.02 6.56 6.52
N LEU A 347 3.51 7.07 5.39
CA LEU A 347 4.23 8.05 4.57
C LEU A 347 4.48 9.36 5.33
N VAL A 348 3.50 9.86 6.09
CA VAL A 348 3.66 11.05 6.94
C VAL A 348 4.72 10.82 8.01
N GLY A 349 4.77 9.65 8.64
CA GLY A 349 5.79 9.31 9.63
C GLY A 349 7.21 9.24 9.05
N LEU A 350 7.33 8.72 7.82
CA LEU A 350 8.62 8.41 7.20
C LEU A 350 9.18 9.52 6.30
N HIS A 351 8.40 10.55 5.90
CA HIS A 351 8.79 11.50 4.86
C HIS A 351 10.12 12.22 5.10
N MET A 352 10.51 12.40 6.37
CA MET A 352 11.80 13.01 6.70
C MET A 352 13.00 12.08 6.58
N ARG A 353 12.81 10.75 6.59
CA ARG A 353 13.93 9.79 6.61
C ARG A 353 14.77 9.79 5.34
N PRO A 354 14.20 9.75 4.12
CA PRO A 354 15.00 9.87 2.90
C PRO A 354 15.79 11.17 2.84
N ILE A 355 15.22 12.27 3.38
CA ILE A 355 15.87 13.58 3.45
C ILE A 355 17.09 13.54 4.36
N ALA A 356 16.97 12.96 5.55
CA ALA A 356 18.08 12.81 6.48
C ALA A 356 19.21 11.97 5.90
N LEU A 357 18.89 10.90 5.14
CA LEU A 357 19.89 10.08 4.46
C LEU A 357 20.67 10.83 3.38
N VAL A 358 20.15 11.92 2.86
CA VAL A 358 20.83 12.75 1.84
C VAL A 358 21.81 13.73 2.49
N GLU A 359 21.59 14.12 3.73
CA GLU A 359 22.41 15.09 4.47
C GLU A 359 23.62 14.43 5.16
N ASP A 360 23.51 13.16 5.57
CA ASP A 360 24.51 12.39 6.27
C ASP A 360 25.26 11.39 5.35
N GLU A 361 26.31 10.76 5.88
CA GLU A 361 26.97 9.63 5.22
C GLU A 361 26.01 8.43 5.16
N VAL A 362 25.56 8.08 3.95
CA VAL A 362 24.52 7.07 3.71
C VAL A 362 25.06 5.68 4.05
N THR A 363 24.73 5.14 5.21
CA THR A 363 25.09 3.78 5.60
C THR A 363 24.08 2.76 5.04
N ASP A 364 24.57 1.55 4.73
CA ASP A 364 23.72 0.45 4.26
C ASP A 364 22.65 0.07 5.29
N SER A 365 22.97 0.14 6.58
CA SER A 365 22.03 -0.10 7.68
C SER A 365 20.85 0.87 7.65
N ALA A 366 21.11 2.16 7.48
CA ALA A 366 20.07 3.18 7.42
C ALA A 366 19.13 2.98 6.20
N VAL A 367 19.71 2.54 5.07
CA VAL A 367 18.93 2.22 3.86
C VAL A 367 18.10 0.94 4.05
N ARG A 368 18.65 -0.12 4.66
CA ARG A 368 17.88 -1.33 5.00
C ARG A 368 16.71 -1.03 5.91
N ARG A 369 16.92 -0.21 6.95
CA ARG A 369 15.84 0.22 7.84
C ARG A 369 14.77 1.01 7.11
N LEU A 370 15.14 1.89 6.18
CA LEU A 370 14.18 2.63 5.36
C LEU A 370 13.37 1.69 4.47
N LEU A 371 14.02 0.73 3.78
CA LEU A 371 13.36 -0.27 2.93
C LEU A 371 12.39 -1.12 3.74
N PHE A 372 12.81 -1.58 4.92
CA PHE A 372 11.97 -2.39 5.80
C PHE A 372 10.72 -1.63 6.26
N ASP A 373 10.89 -0.39 6.75
CA ASP A 373 9.79 0.39 7.30
C ASP A 373 8.81 0.89 6.21
N ALA A 374 9.32 1.23 5.03
CA ALA A 374 8.50 1.66 3.90
C ALA A 374 7.82 0.47 3.19
N GLY A 375 8.50 -0.69 3.11
CA GLY A 375 8.01 -1.86 2.39
C GLY A 375 7.72 -1.53 0.92
N ASP A 376 6.56 -1.99 0.41
CA ASP A 376 6.13 -1.76 -0.97
C ASP A 376 5.82 -0.30 -1.31
N ASP A 377 5.72 0.56 -0.29
CA ASP A 377 5.41 1.99 -0.48
C ASP A 377 6.67 2.86 -0.65
N ILE A 378 7.86 2.26 -0.80
CA ILE A 378 9.13 3.00 -0.91
C ILE A 378 9.16 3.98 -2.10
N ASP A 379 8.63 3.60 -3.25
CA ASP A 379 8.60 4.46 -4.43
C ASP A 379 7.70 5.68 -4.23
N ASP A 380 6.55 5.50 -3.59
CA ASP A 380 5.62 6.58 -3.25
C ASP A 380 6.23 7.50 -2.17
N LEU A 381 6.94 6.94 -1.19
CA LEU A 381 7.68 7.70 -0.19
C LEU A 381 8.77 8.57 -0.85
N MET A 382 9.53 7.98 -1.77
CA MET A 382 10.58 8.69 -2.51
C MET A 382 9.99 9.80 -3.38
N LEU A 383 8.81 9.59 -4.00
CA LEU A 383 8.13 10.62 -4.77
C LEU A 383 7.68 11.78 -3.87
N LEU A 384 7.08 11.47 -2.71
CA LEU A 384 6.66 12.49 -1.73
C LEU A 384 7.85 13.33 -1.24
N CYS A 385 8.96 12.68 -0.87
CA CYS A 385 10.16 13.36 -0.40
C CYS A 385 10.79 14.24 -1.47
N ASN A 386 10.83 13.77 -2.72
CA ASN A 386 11.33 14.58 -3.84
C ASN A 386 10.45 15.82 -4.08
N ALA A 387 9.13 15.70 -3.91
CA ALA A 387 8.19 16.82 -4.02
C ALA A 387 8.35 17.84 -2.88
N ASP A 388 8.71 17.39 -1.69
CA ASP A 388 8.94 18.21 -0.49
C ASP A 388 10.22 19.08 -0.59
N ILE A 389 11.16 18.69 -1.47
CA ILE A 389 12.39 19.44 -1.69
C ILE A 389 12.09 20.78 -2.38
N THR A 390 11.78 21.79 -1.58
CA THR A 390 11.53 23.14 -2.05
C THR A 390 12.49 24.14 -1.40
N SER A 391 13.42 24.71 -2.17
CA SER A 391 14.33 25.77 -1.71
C SER A 391 14.42 26.85 -2.76
N LYS A 392 14.56 28.11 -2.32
CA LYS A 392 14.91 29.24 -3.20
C LYS A 392 16.36 29.18 -3.69
N ASN A 393 17.23 28.41 -3.01
CA ASN A 393 18.63 28.24 -3.37
C ASN A 393 18.75 27.08 -4.38
N GLN A 394 18.94 27.42 -5.64
CA GLN A 394 19.09 26.49 -6.77
C GLN A 394 20.26 25.50 -6.58
N GLU A 395 21.35 25.92 -5.96
CA GLU A 395 22.53 25.09 -5.71
C GLU A 395 22.26 24.04 -4.63
N LYS A 396 21.54 24.43 -3.55
CA LYS A 396 21.04 23.46 -2.56
C LYS A 396 20.10 22.45 -3.19
N VAL A 397 19.17 22.87 -4.04
CA VAL A 397 18.23 21.98 -4.72
C VAL A 397 18.96 20.98 -5.62
N ARG A 398 19.97 21.46 -6.39
CA ARG A 398 20.77 20.60 -7.26
C ARG A 398 21.53 19.53 -6.47
N ARG A 399 22.31 19.95 -5.46
CA ARG A 399 23.05 19.04 -4.57
C ARG A 399 22.15 18.01 -3.91
N PHE A 400 20.97 18.43 -3.48
CA PHE A 400 20.00 17.57 -2.84
C PHE A 400 19.46 16.53 -3.82
N ARG A 401 19.15 16.92 -5.05
CA ARG A 401 18.70 16.00 -6.12
C ARG A 401 19.78 15.00 -6.51
N GLU A 402 21.03 15.41 -6.60
CA GLU A 402 22.16 14.53 -6.89
C GLU A 402 22.33 13.47 -5.81
N ASN A 403 22.32 13.87 -4.55
CA ASN A 403 22.37 12.95 -3.40
C ASN A 403 21.14 12.04 -3.32
N PHE A 404 19.97 12.56 -3.65
CA PHE A 404 18.73 11.80 -3.69
C PHE A 404 18.76 10.68 -4.74
N GLN A 405 19.38 10.92 -5.90
CA GLN A 405 19.62 9.85 -6.89
C GLN A 405 20.58 8.78 -6.35
N LEU A 406 21.58 9.17 -5.58
CA LEU A 406 22.50 8.23 -4.90
C LEU A 406 21.76 7.35 -3.90
N VAL A 407 20.87 7.92 -3.09
CA VAL A 407 20.00 7.16 -2.16
C VAL A 407 19.11 6.19 -2.94
N LYS A 408 18.52 6.65 -4.05
CA LYS A 408 17.67 5.81 -4.91
C LYS A 408 18.45 4.63 -5.51
N GLN A 409 19.71 4.86 -5.96
CA GLN A 409 20.55 3.78 -6.46
C GLN A 409 20.90 2.77 -5.36
N LYS A 410 21.30 3.24 -4.19
CA LYS A 410 21.58 2.36 -3.04
C LYS A 410 20.37 1.54 -2.58
N LEU A 411 19.16 2.11 -2.66
CA LEU A 411 17.92 1.37 -2.38
C LEU A 411 17.76 0.18 -3.32
N VAL A 412 18.04 0.35 -4.61
CA VAL A 412 17.99 -0.73 -5.61
C VAL A 412 19.08 -1.76 -5.35
N ASP A 413 20.33 -1.33 -5.15
CA ASP A 413 21.48 -2.22 -4.94
C ASP A 413 21.30 -3.10 -3.69
N ILE A 414 20.78 -2.52 -2.60
CA ILE A 414 20.51 -3.26 -1.34
C ILE A 414 19.32 -4.19 -1.48
N GLU A 415 18.27 -3.76 -2.18
CA GLU A 415 17.10 -4.61 -2.41
C GLU A 415 17.46 -5.84 -3.26
N GLU A 416 18.24 -5.66 -4.33
CA GLU A 416 18.72 -6.76 -5.17
C GLU A 416 19.62 -7.73 -4.40
N LYS A 417 20.48 -7.20 -3.52
CA LYS A 417 21.43 -7.99 -2.73
C LYS A 417 20.78 -8.72 -1.57
N ASP A 418 19.97 -8.02 -0.78
CA ASP A 418 19.56 -8.46 0.55
C ASP A 418 18.06 -8.80 0.64
N ARG A 419 17.23 -8.43 -0.37
CA ARG A 419 15.77 -8.64 -0.42
C ARG A 419 15.05 -8.17 0.85
N VAL A 420 15.39 -6.98 1.33
CA VAL A 420 15.00 -6.46 2.65
C VAL A 420 13.55 -5.97 2.72
N ARG A 421 12.94 -5.60 1.60
CA ARG A 421 11.67 -4.86 1.54
C ARG A 421 10.55 -5.46 2.40
N ASN A 422 10.35 -6.75 2.36
CA ASN A 422 9.29 -7.43 3.13
C ASN A 422 9.86 -8.66 3.87
N PHE A 423 11.12 -8.61 4.29
CA PHE A 423 11.68 -9.76 4.96
C PHE A 423 10.97 -10.03 6.30
N GLN A 424 10.86 -11.32 6.62
CA GLN A 424 10.48 -11.75 7.95
C GLN A 424 11.70 -12.33 8.64
N PRO A 425 12.00 -11.92 9.86
CA PRO A 425 13.02 -12.59 10.67
C PRO A 425 12.71 -14.09 10.74
N PRO A 426 13.72 -14.98 10.67
CA PRO A 426 13.51 -16.41 10.56
C PRO A 426 13.01 -17.05 11.88
N ILE A 427 13.01 -16.28 12.97
CA ILE A 427 12.49 -16.65 14.28
C ILE A 427 11.35 -15.67 14.63
N ASP A 428 10.19 -16.20 14.90
CA ASP A 428 9.01 -15.45 15.32
C ASP A 428 8.82 -15.43 16.84
N GLY A 429 7.74 -14.79 17.31
CA GLY A 429 7.46 -14.70 18.74
C GLY A 429 7.01 -16.00 19.35
N GLU A 430 6.36 -16.86 18.58
CA GLU A 430 5.90 -18.17 19.04
C GLU A 430 7.09 -19.09 19.30
N GLU A 431 8.06 -19.11 18.40
CA GLU A 431 9.29 -19.87 18.57
C GLU A 431 10.09 -19.42 19.82
N VAL A 432 10.19 -18.10 20.06
CA VAL A 432 10.81 -17.57 21.28
C VAL A 432 10.05 -18.05 22.53
N MET A 433 8.73 -17.91 22.53
CA MET A 433 7.91 -18.34 23.67
C MET A 433 8.05 -19.83 23.96
N VAL A 434 8.00 -20.68 22.95
CA VAL A 434 8.15 -22.15 23.12
C VAL A 434 9.56 -22.51 23.55
N THR A 435 10.59 -21.88 23.00
CA THR A 435 12.00 -22.16 23.33
C THR A 435 12.35 -21.84 24.80
N PHE A 436 11.73 -20.80 25.36
CA PHE A 436 12.03 -20.36 26.75
C PHE A 436 10.87 -20.58 27.72
N GLY A 437 9.77 -21.22 27.30
CA GLY A 437 8.61 -21.47 28.16
C GLY A 437 7.93 -20.18 28.63
N LEU A 438 7.81 -19.19 27.75
CA LEU A 438 7.27 -17.86 28.07
C LEU A 438 5.85 -17.69 27.51
N GLU A 439 5.05 -16.90 28.22
CA GLU A 439 3.83 -16.28 27.70
C GLU A 439 4.19 -14.97 26.93
N PRO A 440 3.24 -14.38 26.16
CA PRO A 440 3.44 -13.08 25.53
C PRO A 440 3.88 -12.03 26.53
N SER A 441 5.13 -11.55 26.39
CA SER A 441 5.78 -10.73 27.40
C SER A 441 6.82 -9.81 26.79
N ARG A 442 7.28 -8.81 27.59
CA ARG A 442 8.31 -7.87 27.18
C ARG A 442 9.62 -8.53 26.71
N PRO A 443 10.18 -9.57 27.38
CA PRO A 443 11.37 -10.26 26.91
C PRO A 443 11.25 -10.86 25.50
N VAL A 444 10.06 -11.39 25.15
CA VAL A 444 9.80 -11.91 23.80
C VAL A 444 9.94 -10.80 22.74
N GLY A 445 9.40 -9.62 23.03
CA GLY A 445 9.55 -8.43 22.17
C GLY A 445 11.01 -8.00 22.04
N GLU A 446 11.74 -7.92 23.15
CA GLU A 446 13.16 -7.51 23.19
C GLU A 446 14.07 -8.46 22.38
N ILE A 447 13.84 -9.77 22.45
CA ILE A 447 14.58 -10.76 21.65
C ILE A 447 14.27 -10.60 20.16
N LYS A 448 13.00 -10.50 19.79
CA LYS A 448 12.58 -10.30 18.39
C LYS A 448 13.14 -9.01 17.80
N ASP A 449 13.07 -7.90 18.55
CA ASP A 449 13.61 -6.62 18.10
C ASP A 449 15.12 -6.68 17.95
N ALA A 450 15.84 -7.33 18.87
CA ALA A 450 17.29 -7.53 18.76
C ALA A 450 17.68 -8.33 17.51
N ILE A 451 16.95 -9.39 17.14
CA ILE A 451 17.18 -10.17 15.92
C ILE A 451 16.94 -9.30 14.69
N LYS A 452 15.78 -8.64 14.63
CA LYS A 452 15.41 -7.74 13.53
C LYS A 452 16.48 -6.65 13.34
N ASP A 453 16.86 -5.98 14.43
CA ASP A 453 17.83 -4.89 14.38
C ASP A 453 19.20 -5.38 13.92
N ALA A 454 19.67 -6.54 14.39
CA ALA A 454 20.94 -7.12 13.97
C ALA A 454 20.96 -7.49 12.47
N ILE A 455 19.83 -7.93 11.91
CA ILE A 455 19.70 -8.20 10.47
C ILE A 455 19.73 -6.88 9.69
N LEU A 456 18.96 -5.87 10.12
CA LEU A 456 18.92 -4.56 9.46
C LEU A 456 20.27 -3.84 9.53
N ASP A 457 21.00 -4.00 10.63
CA ASP A 457 22.37 -3.45 10.78
C ASP A 457 23.44 -4.26 10.02
N GLY A 458 23.07 -5.42 9.47
CA GLY A 458 24.01 -6.29 8.75
C GLY A 458 25.01 -7.02 9.65
N VAL A 459 24.75 -7.05 10.96
CA VAL A 459 25.56 -7.78 11.95
C VAL A 459 25.39 -9.29 11.77
N ILE A 460 24.17 -9.71 11.41
CA ILE A 460 23.87 -11.09 11.02
C ILE A 460 23.11 -11.08 9.70
N ARG A 461 23.17 -12.20 8.96
CA ARG A 461 22.32 -12.41 7.79
C ARG A 461 20.92 -12.85 8.22
N ASN A 462 19.94 -12.74 7.30
CA ASN A 462 18.60 -13.26 7.52
C ASN A 462 18.58 -14.80 7.37
N GLU A 463 19.38 -15.46 8.19
CA GLU A 463 19.57 -16.91 8.26
C GLU A 463 19.18 -17.41 9.65
N TYR A 464 18.48 -18.54 9.69
CA TYR A 464 17.96 -19.11 10.93
C TYR A 464 19.06 -19.42 11.95
N ALA A 465 20.17 -20.03 11.49
CA ALA A 465 21.30 -20.40 12.36
C ALA A 465 21.91 -19.20 13.08
N GLN A 466 22.08 -18.07 12.38
CA GLN A 466 22.64 -16.85 12.97
C GLN A 466 21.62 -16.18 13.92
N ALA A 467 20.36 -16.13 13.53
CA ALA A 467 19.28 -15.60 14.36
C ALA A 467 19.10 -16.42 15.64
N TYR A 468 19.15 -17.75 15.54
CA TYR A 468 19.08 -18.67 16.69
C TYR A 468 20.21 -18.43 17.70
N SER A 469 21.44 -18.33 17.22
CA SER A 469 22.59 -18.02 18.07
C SER A 469 22.46 -16.66 18.78
N LEU A 470 21.90 -15.66 18.10
CA LEU A 470 21.63 -14.36 18.70
C LEU A 470 20.48 -14.43 19.72
N MET A 471 19.43 -15.18 19.42
CA MET A 471 18.32 -15.43 20.33
C MET A 471 18.80 -15.98 21.67
N LEU A 472 19.64 -17.01 21.66
CA LEU A 472 20.21 -17.63 22.86
C LEU A 472 21.08 -16.65 23.66
N ARG A 473 21.96 -15.90 23.00
CA ARG A 473 22.79 -14.89 23.67
C ARG A 473 21.93 -13.83 24.36
N ARG A 474 20.93 -13.31 23.65
CA ARG A 474 20.04 -12.29 24.20
C ARG A 474 19.20 -12.83 25.36
N ALA A 475 18.71 -14.06 25.24
CA ALA A 475 17.99 -14.73 26.31
C ALA A 475 18.87 -14.91 27.58
N THR A 476 20.13 -15.30 27.40
CA THR A 476 21.10 -15.40 28.51
C THR A 476 21.33 -14.05 29.20
N GLU A 477 21.45 -12.95 28.44
CA GLU A 477 21.58 -11.60 29.00
C GLU A 477 20.32 -11.18 29.79
N LEU A 478 19.14 -11.67 29.41
CA LEU A 478 17.86 -11.46 30.12
C LEU A 478 17.63 -12.43 31.27
N GLY A 479 18.58 -13.36 31.55
CA GLY A 479 18.47 -14.36 32.59
C GLY A 479 17.48 -15.48 32.30
N LEU A 480 17.09 -15.67 31.04
CA LEU A 480 16.17 -16.73 30.61
C LEU A 480 16.91 -18.05 30.42
N LYS A 481 16.23 -19.15 30.69
CA LYS A 481 16.72 -20.51 30.46
C LYS A 481 15.86 -21.20 29.39
N SER A 482 16.50 -21.90 28.48
CA SER A 482 15.79 -22.72 27.50
C SER A 482 15.08 -23.89 28.17
N VAL A 483 13.94 -24.30 27.61
CA VAL A 483 13.26 -25.53 27.99
C VAL A 483 14.10 -26.79 27.73
N MET A 484 15.18 -26.68 26.94
CA MET A 484 16.15 -27.72 26.63
C MET A 484 17.32 -27.75 27.63
N ALA A 485 17.36 -26.86 28.61
CA ALA A 485 18.48 -26.78 29.56
C ALA A 485 18.79 -28.12 30.23
N GLY A 486 20.02 -28.60 30.09
CA GLY A 486 20.47 -29.86 30.67
C GLY A 486 20.00 -31.13 29.97
N ALA A 487 19.41 -31.03 28.75
CA ALA A 487 18.91 -32.17 27.99
C ALA A 487 19.37 -32.18 26.52
N VAL A 488 19.50 -33.36 25.95
CA VAL A 488 19.50 -33.60 24.51
C VAL A 488 18.11 -34.03 24.10
N CYS A 489 17.38 -33.15 23.46
CA CYS A 489 16.05 -33.45 22.93
C CYS A 489 16.15 -34.24 21.64
N TYR A 490 15.32 -35.26 21.45
CA TYR A 490 15.33 -36.07 20.24
C TYR A 490 13.94 -36.45 19.76
N ARG A 491 13.85 -36.74 18.46
CA ARG A 491 12.69 -37.36 17.82
C ARG A 491 13.11 -38.25 16.67
N VAL A 492 12.23 -39.10 16.26
CA VAL A 492 12.38 -39.95 15.07
C VAL A 492 11.46 -39.40 13.99
N THR A 493 11.98 -39.22 12.78
CA THR A 493 11.19 -38.74 11.64
C THR A 493 10.26 -39.86 11.12
N GLU A 494 9.26 -39.47 10.36
CA GLU A 494 8.56 -40.40 9.47
C GLU A 494 9.50 -40.97 8.44
N CYS A 495 9.07 -42.00 7.68
CA CYS A 495 9.91 -42.68 6.70
C CYS A 495 10.35 -41.69 5.61
N THR A 496 11.67 -41.59 5.40
CA THR A 496 12.30 -40.83 4.32
C THR A 496 12.79 -41.77 3.23
N PRO A 497 13.26 -41.27 2.06
CA PRO A 497 13.85 -42.12 1.02
C PRO A 497 15.05 -42.98 1.48
N VAL A 498 15.70 -42.58 2.59
CA VAL A 498 16.81 -43.33 3.21
C VAL A 498 16.43 -44.02 4.53
N GLY A 499 15.14 -44.18 4.77
CA GLY A 499 14.60 -44.80 5.99
C GLY A 499 14.24 -43.76 7.06
N ARG A 500 13.96 -44.23 8.29
CA ARG A 500 13.69 -43.36 9.44
C ARG A 500 14.97 -42.71 9.93
N LEU A 501 14.90 -41.44 10.25
CA LEU A 501 16.05 -40.69 10.78
C LEU A 501 15.82 -40.36 12.25
N LEU A 502 16.86 -40.56 13.05
CA LEU A 502 16.96 -40.01 14.39
C LEU A 502 17.57 -38.63 14.31
N ILE A 503 16.85 -37.61 14.79
CA ILE A 503 17.33 -36.24 14.90
C ILE A 503 17.36 -35.84 16.38
N ALA A 504 18.44 -35.14 16.77
CA ALA A 504 18.58 -34.66 18.13
C ALA A 504 19.29 -33.30 18.17
N CYS A 505 18.93 -32.49 19.15
CA CYS A 505 19.52 -31.18 19.40
C CYS A 505 19.70 -30.94 20.92
N ASP A 506 20.61 -30.06 21.26
CA ASP A 506 20.72 -29.42 22.56
C ASP A 506 20.45 -27.89 22.43
N GLU A 507 20.78 -27.13 23.47
CA GLU A 507 20.59 -25.66 23.44
C GLU A 507 21.41 -24.97 22.34
N GLU A 508 22.60 -25.49 22.01
CA GLU A 508 23.52 -24.86 21.07
C GLU A 508 23.19 -25.18 19.60
N GLY A 509 22.52 -26.31 19.34
CA GLY A 509 22.19 -26.69 17.97
C GLY A 509 21.92 -28.18 17.77
N VAL A 510 21.93 -28.59 16.52
CA VAL A 510 21.72 -29.97 16.10
C VAL A 510 22.98 -30.79 16.40
N VAL A 511 22.83 -31.83 17.24
CA VAL A 511 23.92 -32.74 17.65
C VAL A 511 23.87 -34.06 16.91
N MET A 512 22.72 -34.45 16.33
CA MET A 512 22.59 -35.73 15.63
C MET A 512 21.55 -35.64 14.50
N CYS A 513 21.90 -36.25 13.38
CA CYS A 513 21.02 -36.62 12.29
C CYS A 513 21.56 -37.88 11.65
N GLY A 514 20.86 -38.99 11.73
CA GLY A 514 21.37 -40.25 11.20
C GLY A 514 20.30 -41.30 10.98
N VAL A 515 20.54 -42.22 10.04
CA VAL A 515 19.68 -43.35 9.76
C VAL A 515 19.61 -44.26 11.00
N MET A 516 18.43 -44.64 11.38
CA MET A 516 18.21 -45.55 12.51
C MET A 516 17.83 -46.96 12.02
N GLY A 517 18.15 -47.95 12.83
CA GLY A 517 17.71 -49.31 12.65
C GLY A 517 16.33 -49.51 13.29
N ASP A 518 16.29 -49.79 14.55
CA ASP A 518 15.06 -49.94 15.35
C ASP A 518 14.99 -48.90 16.49
N ASP A 519 13.93 -48.93 17.28
CA ASP A 519 13.74 -47.99 18.38
C ASP A 519 14.77 -48.18 19.54
N GLY A 520 15.32 -49.40 19.71
CA GLY A 520 16.40 -49.67 20.66
C GLY A 520 17.74 -49.01 20.21
N ASP A 521 18.05 -49.06 18.92
CA ASP A 521 19.21 -48.37 18.34
C ASP A 521 19.12 -46.85 18.49
N ALA A 522 17.91 -46.27 18.28
CA ALA A 522 17.67 -44.87 18.53
C ALA A 522 17.97 -44.44 19.96
N MET A 523 17.47 -45.16 20.93
CA MET A 523 17.68 -44.87 22.34
C MET A 523 19.16 -44.95 22.71
N ALA A 524 19.86 -46.02 22.30
CA ALA A 524 21.27 -46.21 22.58
C ALA A 524 22.15 -45.15 21.90
N LYS A 525 21.82 -44.69 20.69
CA LYS A 525 22.52 -43.58 20.00
C LYS A 525 22.31 -42.26 20.74
N THR A 526 21.11 -41.97 21.15
CA THR A 526 20.77 -40.72 21.87
C THR A 526 21.45 -40.69 23.25
N GLU A 527 21.44 -41.80 24.00
CA GLU A 527 22.12 -41.91 25.29
C GLU A 527 23.63 -41.64 25.15
N ARG A 528 24.30 -42.26 24.15
CA ARG A 528 25.69 -42.01 23.89
C ARG A 528 25.97 -40.53 23.53
N MET A 529 25.11 -39.92 22.73
CA MET A 529 25.27 -38.53 22.38
C MET A 529 25.04 -37.62 23.60
N ALA A 530 24.00 -37.83 24.35
CA ALA A 530 23.69 -37.08 25.57
C ALA A 530 24.86 -37.18 26.59
N HIS A 531 25.40 -38.36 26.77
CA HIS A 531 26.60 -38.58 27.63
C HIS A 531 27.79 -37.79 27.12
N ALA A 532 28.03 -37.79 25.81
CA ALA A 532 29.12 -37.00 25.19
C ALA A 532 28.94 -35.48 25.38
N CYS A 533 27.71 -35.00 25.48
CA CYS A 533 27.37 -33.62 25.82
C CYS A 533 27.40 -33.32 27.34
N GLY A 534 27.47 -34.32 28.19
CA GLY A 534 27.30 -34.16 29.62
C GLY A 534 25.81 -33.85 30.01
N LEU A 535 24.86 -34.27 29.19
CA LEU A 535 23.44 -33.99 29.29
C LEU A 535 22.63 -35.30 29.44
N ARG A 536 21.31 -35.18 29.64
CA ARG A 536 20.40 -36.35 29.68
C ARG A 536 19.59 -36.43 28.38
N PRO A 537 19.26 -37.63 27.89
CA PRO A 537 18.38 -37.76 26.74
C PRO A 537 16.92 -37.50 27.13
N GLU A 538 16.19 -36.78 26.26
CA GLU A 538 14.78 -36.49 26.48
C GLU A 538 14.03 -36.54 25.12
N ARG A 539 12.98 -37.39 25.07
CA ARG A 539 12.10 -37.41 23.90
C ARG A 539 11.08 -36.26 24.02
N ARG A 540 11.39 -35.19 23.34
CA ARG A 540 10.60 -33.95 23.36
C ARG A 540 10.62 -33.28 22.02
N ASP A 541 9.47 -32.78 21.56
CA ASP A 541 9.35 -31.94 20.40
C ASP A 541 9.70 -30.50 20.78
N VAL A 542 10.70 -29.96 20.13
CA VAL A 542 11.15 -28.58 20.30
C VAL A 542 11.23 -27.88 18.92
N PRO A 543 11.12 -26.54 18.85
CA PRO A 543 11.08 -25.82 17.58
C PRO A 543 12.26 -26.16 16.64
N LEU A 544 13.45 -26.29 17.18
CA LEU A 544 14.63 -26.65 16.40
C LEU A 544 14.51 -28.03 15.73
N LEU A 545 14.00 -29.06 16.42
CA LEU A 545 13.80 -30.40 15.82
C LEU A 545 12.72 -30.36 14.74
N MET A 546 11.65 -29.59 14.93
CA MET A 546 10.62 -29.41 13.91
C MET A 546 11.20 -28.70 12.66
N ARG A 547 12.08 -27.75 12.86
CA ARG A 547 12.80 -27.06 11.77
C ARG A 547 13.73 -28.01 11.02
N VAL A 548 14.48 -28.84 11.74
CA VAL A 548 15.33 -29.89 11.13
C VAL A 548 14.49 -30.81 10.24
N GLU A 549 13.39 -31.33 10.76
CA GLU A 549 12.49 -32.21 10.01
C GLU A 549 11.89 -31.52 8.76
N ALA A 550 11.45 -30.27 8.91
CA ALA A 550 10.93 -29.50 7.79
C ALA A 550 11.99 -29.32 6.68
N GLN A 551 13.24 -28.94 7.03
CA GLN A 551 14.31 -28.79 6.05
C GLN A 551 14.74 -30.11 5.41
N LEU A 552 14.75 -31.22 6.16
CA LEU A 552 14.97 -32.56 5.60
C LEU A 552 13.87 -32.94 4.61
N ARG A 553 12.60 -32.66 4.93
CA ARG A 553 11.46 -32.90 4.03
C ARG A 553 11.57 -32.08 2.74
N GLU A 554 12.00 -30.81 2.83
CA GLU A 554 12.26 -29.96 1.68
C GLU A 554 13.43 -30.49 0.82
N TYR A 555 14.52 -30.95 1.46
CA TYR A 555 15.67 -31.55 0.79
C TYR A 555 15.28 -32.82 0.01
N PHE A 556 14.59 -33.74 0.63
CA PHE A 556 14.11 -34.95 -0.03
C PHE A 556 13.02 -34.68 -1.09
N GLY A 557 12.31 -33.58 -0.98
CA GLY A 557 11.31 -33.14 -1.95
C GLY A 557 11.87 -32.24 -3.07
N HIS A 558 13.20 -32.16 -3.26
CA HIS A 558 13.84 -31.28 -4.25
C HIS A 558 13.44 -29.81 -4.15
N ARG A 559 13.28 -29.28 -2.94
CA ARG A 559 12.93 -27.86 -2.68
C ARG A 559 14.03 -27.12 -1.92
N ARG A 560 15.09 -27.85 -1.48
CA ARG A 560 16.19 -27.29 -0.70
C ARG A 560 17.52 -27.92 -1.13
N LYS A 561 18.55 -27.09 -1.31
CA LYS A 561 19.94 -27.52 -1.60
C LYS A 561 20.87 -27.36 -0.41
N GLU A 562 20.61 -26.41 0.47
CA GLU A 562 21.43 -26.06 1.62
C GLU A 562 20.62 -26.04 2.91
N PHE A 563 21.23 -26.46 4.02
CA PHE A 563 20.59 -26.44 5.33
C PHE A 563 20.98 -25.18 6.09
N ASP A 564 19.98 -24.48 6.61
CA ASP A 564 20.14 -23.31 7.49
C ASP A 564 19.73 -23.71 8.91
N LEU A 565 20.66 -24.36 9.63
CA LEU A 565 20.46 -24.92 10.97
C LEU A 565 21.69 -24.64 11.83
N PRO A 566 21.52 -24.28 13.12
CA PRO A 566 22.61 -24.23 14.08
C PRO A 566 23.12 -25.66 14.31
N LEU A 567 24.43 -25.87 14.22
CA LEU A 567 25.03 -27.19 14.41
C LEU A 567 25.97 -27.16 15.61
N HIS A 568 25.78 -28.09 16.54
CA HIS A 568 26.70 -28.35 17.64
C HIS A 568 27.41 -29.68 17.39
N LEU A 569 28.54 -29.61 16.68
CA LEU A 569 29.31 -30.77 16.24
C LEU A 569 30.30 -31.23 17.34
N ILE A 570 29.99 -32.34 18.00
CA ILE A 570 30.75 -32.91 19.08
C ILE A 570 31.75 -33.92 18.50
N GLY A 571 33.02 -33.65 18.69
CA GLY A 571 34.12 -34.51 18.18
C GLY A 571 35.48 -33.90 18.44
N THR A 572 36.57 -34.66 18.08
CA THR A 572 37.93 -34.17 18.17
C THR A 572 38.15 -32.97 17.22
N GLU A 573 39.20 -32.19 17.47
CA GLU A 573 39.55 -31.07 16.60
C GLU A 573 39.72 -31.48 15.13
N PHE A 574 40.39 -32.63 14.89
CA PHE A 574 40.53 -33.17 13.55
C PHE A 574 39.21 -33.53 12.90
N GLN A 575 38.31 -34.19 13.64
CA GLN A 575 36.96 -34.50 13.15
C GLN A 575 36.19 -33.24 12.78
N ARG A 576 36.17 -32.24 13.64
CA ARG A 576 35.50 -30.97 13.39
C ARG A 576 36.03 -30.26 12.13
N ARG A 577 37.35 -30.25 11.93
CA ARG A 577 37.98 -29.74 10.73
C ARG A 577 37.56 -30.53 9.47
N ALA A 578 37.54 -31.87 9.57
CA ALA A 578 37.09 -32.71 8.45
C ALA A 578 35.62 -32.44 8.08
N TRP A 579 34.74 -32.29 9.09
CA TRP A 579 33.33 -32.00 8.89
C TRP A 579 33.11 -30.57 8.37
N ALA A 580 33.92 -29.61 8.74
CA ALA A 580 33.87 -28.25 8.17
C ALA A 580 34.13 -28.26 6.66
N VAL A 581 35.08 -29.08 6.17
CA VAL A 581 35.34 -29.27 4.73
C VAL A 581 34.10 -29.85 4.02
N LEU A 582 33.39 -30.81 4.64
CA LEU A 582 32.18 -31.42 4.06
C LEU A 582 31.11 -30.39 3.78
N ARG A 583 30.90 -29.44 4.68
CA ARG A 583 29.90 -28.37 4.53
C ARG A 583 30.16 -27.44 3.34
N GLY A 584 31.42 -27.38 2.87
CA GLY A 584 31.77 -26.60 1.69
C GLY A 584 31.60 -27.33 0.36
N ILE A 585 31.20 -28.62 0.36
CA ILE A 585 30.96 -29.37 -0.88
C ILE A 585 29.55 -29.00 -1.43
N PRO A 586 29.46 -28.41 -2.63
CA PRO A 586 28.20 -28.02 -3.19
C PRO A 586 27.25 -29.21 -3.38
N TYR A 587 25.93 -28.91 -3.37
CA TYR A 587 24.86 -29.87 -3.70
C TYR A 587 25.09 -30.49 -5.09
N GLY A 588 24.98 -31.81 -5.21
CA GLY A 588 25.19 -32.57 -6.43
C GLY A 588 26.66 -32.74 -6.85
N ALA A 589 27.62 -32.10 -6.14
CA ALA A 589 29.04 -32.28 -6.38
C ALA A 589 29.66 -33.35 -5.47
N THR A 590 30.72 -33.99 -5.93
CA THR A 590 31.46 -34.97 -5.13
C THR A 590 32.96 -34.66 -5.13
N ILE A 591 33.67 -35.01 -4.03
CA ILE A 591 35.11 -34.97 -3.94
C ILE A 591 35.66 -36.31 -3.49
N THR A 592 36.93 -36.58 -3.72
CA THR A 592 37.58 -37.81 -3.23
C THR A 592 38.06 -37.65 -1.78
N TYR A 593 38.23 -38.77 -1.06
CA TYR A 593 38.83 -38.76 0.28
C TYR A 593 40.22 -38.10 0.30
N ARG A 594 41.00 -38.25 -0.79
CA ARG A 594 42.29 -37.59 -0.96
C ARG A 594 42.12 -36.08 -1.02
N ARG A 595 41.17 -35.63 -1.84
CA ARG A 595 40.87 -34.18 -1.97
C ARG A 595 40.39 -33.57 -0.66
N GLN A 596 39.58 -34.28 0.09
CA GLN A 596 39.17 -33.84 1.43
C GLN A 596 40.37 -33.75 2.38
N ALA A 597 41.27 -34.73 2.35
CA ALA A 597 42.51 -34.74 3.18
C ALA A 597 43.42 -33.55 2.85
N GLU A 598 43.61 -33.21 1.58
CA GLU A 598 44.31 -32.00 1.13
C GLU A 598 43.66 -30.74 1.74
N LEU A 599 42.32 -30.59 1.66
CA LEU A 599 41.58 -29.44 2.19
C LEU A 599 41.64 -29.37 3.72
N VAL A 600 41.75 -30.47 4.43
CA VAL A 600 42.01 -30.52 5.89
C VAL A 600 43.43 -30.10 6.23
N GLY A 601 44.35 -30.03 5.25
CA GLY A 601 45.74 -29.62 5.43
C GLY A 601 46.72 -30.78 5.62
N ASN A 602 46.34 -32.05 5.33
CA ASN A 602 47.22 -33.21 5.40
C ASN A 602 46.84 -34.26 4.34
N GLU A 603 47.49 -34.23 3.18
CA GLU A 603 47.19 -35.11 2.05
C GLU A 603 47.31 -36.61 2.39
N LYS A 604 48.20 -36.98 3.30
CA LYS A 604 48.40 -38.39 3.72
C LYS A 604 47.29 -38.88 4.67
N ALA A 605 46.46 -38.02 5.17
CA ALA A 605 45.43 -38.32 6.18
C ALA A 605 44.11 -38.88 5.60
N TYR A 606 44.08 -39.37 4.35
CA TYR A 606 42.85 -39.84 3.69
C TYR A 606 42.13 -40.97 4.46
N ARG A 607 42.87 -41.87 5.15
CA ARG A 607 42.25 -42.89 6.03
C ARG A 607 41.63 -42.28 7.29
N ALA A 608 42.31 -41.30 7.90
CA ALA A 608 41.79 -40.60 9.08
C ALA A 608 40.53 -39.75 8.73
N VAL A 609 40.55 -39.12 7.56
CA VAL A 609 39.37 -38.42 7.02
C VAL A 609 38.21 -39.38 6.79
N ALA A 610 38.44 -40.58 6.24
CA ALA A 610 37.41 -41.59 6.07
C ALA A 610 36.80 -42.05 7.42
N GLN A 611 37.62 -42.18 8.46
CA GLN A 611 37.14 -42.49 9.82
C GLN A 611 36.37 -41.32 10.42
N ALA A 612 36.80 -40.06 10.19
CA ALA A 612 36.07 -38.88 10.61
C ALA A 612 34.68 -38.79 9.94
N ASN A 613 34.61 -39.09 8.63
CA ASN A 613 33.36 -39.12 7.89
C ASN A 613 32.40 -40.23 8.40
N ARG A 614 32.94 -41.39 8.75
CA ARG A 614 32.16 -42.47 9.37
C ARG A 614 31.59 -42.08 10.75
N ALA A 615 32.38 -41.27 11.49
CA ALA A 615 31.99 -40.77 12.80
C ALA A 615 31.14 -39.49 12.75
N ASN A 616 30.72 -39.01 11.58
CA ASN A 616 29.88 -37.83 11.42
C ASN A 616 28.54 -38.03 12.12
N PRO A 617 28.24 -37.26 13.20
CA PRO A 617 27.00 -37.47 13.95
C PRO A 617 25.78 -36.85 13.26
N VAL A 618 25.99 -35.89 12.34
CA VAL A 618 24.92 -35.10 11.70
C VAL A 618 24.93 -35.38 10.18
N ALA A 619 24.71 -36.66 9.83
CA ALA A 619 24.70 -37.08 8.43
C ALA A 619 23.59 -36.36 7.61
N ILE A 620 23.76 -36.27 6.31
CA ILE A 620 22.92 -35.55 5.36
C ILE A 620 23.13 -34.03 5.45
N ILE A 621 22.86 -33.44 6.60
CA ILE A 621 23.06 -31.99 6.86
C ILE A 621 24.53 -31.62 6.74
N VAL A 622 25.43 -32.47 7.31
CA VAL A 622 26.87 -32.47 7.04
C VAL A 622 27.14 -33.57 6.01
N PRO A 623 27.36 -33.24 4.73
CA PRO A 623 27.18 -34.16 3.61
C PRO A 623 28.38 -35.09 3.37
N CYS A 624 28.68 -36.00 4.30
CA CYS A 624 29.72 -36.98 4.12
C CYS A 624 29.46 -38.00 2.98
N HIS A 625 28.21 -38.09 2.50
CA HIS A 625 27.85 -38.88 1.31
C HIS A 625 28.44 -38.30 0.02
N ARG A 626 28.78 -37.00 -0.04
CA ARG A 626 29.46 -36.37 -1.20
C ARG A 626 30.93 -36.70 -1.33
N VAL A 627 31.52 -37.52 -0.41
CA VAL A 627 32.90 -37.94 -0.51
C VAL A 627 32.97 -39.39 -1.04
N VAL A 628 33.66 -39.60 -2.15
CA VAL A 628 33.73 -40.87 -2.89
C VAL A 628 35.14 -41.40 -2.98
N ALA A 629 35.32 -42.67 -3.36
CA ALA A 629 36.62 -43.26 -3.58
C ALA A 629 37.30 -42.70 -4.85
N SER A 630 38.61 -42.86 -4.98
CA SER A 630 39.40 -42.34 -6.11
C SER A 630 39.05 -43.02 -7.46
N ASP A 631 38.48 -44.20 -7.42
CA ASP A 631 38.00 -44.96 -8.58
C ASP A 631 36.56 -44.59 -8.98
N GLY A 632 35.96 -43.60 -8.27
CA GLY A 632 34.56 -43.19 -8.48
C GLY A 632 33.53 -44.05 -7.74
N GLY A 633 33.94 -45.08 -7.04
CA GLY A 633 33.06 -45.91 -6.21
C GLY A 633 32.57 -45.18 -4.97
N PRO A 634 31.41 -45.60 -4.38
CA PRO A 634 30.79 -44.87 -3.28
C PRO A 634 31.67 -44.86 -2.01
N GLY A 635 32.58 -45.81 -1.82
CA GLY A 635 33.29 -45.98 -0.55
C GLY A 635 32.35 -46.32 0.60
N GLY A 636 32.85 -46.23 1.84
CA GLY A 636 32.06 -46.50 3.04
C GLY A 636 31.12 -45.34 3.41
N TYR A 637 30.01 -45.67 4.10
CA TYR A 637 29.07 -44.71 4.67
C TYR A 637 28.50 -45.22 5.99
N GLY A 638 28.40 -44.35 6.98
CA GLY A 638 27.89 -44.74 8.33
C GLY A 638 26.45 -45.17 8.34
N GLY A 639 25.63 -44.64 7.44
CA GLY A 639 24.23 -44.98 7.25
C GLY A 639 23.96 -46.08 6.21
N GLY A 640 25.00 -46.82 5.75
CA GLY A 640 24.86 -47.85 4.70
C GLY A 640 25.14 -47.33 3.28
N VAL A 641 25.80 -48.15 2.47
CA VAL A 641 26.21 -47.78 1.10
C VAL A 641 24.99 -47.51 0.20
N GLU A 642 23.92 -48.28 0.38
CA GLU A 642 22.67 -48.09 -0.37
C GLU A 642 22.08 -46.71 -0.16
N ASN A 643 22.01 -46.22 1.08
CA ASN A 643 21.56 -44.89 1.43
C ASN A 643 22.47 -43.80 0.86
N LYS A 644 23.75 -44.01 0.82
CA LYS A 644 24.69 -43.10 0.17
C LYS A 644 24.43 -42.96 -1.31
N LEU A 645 24.18 -44.07 -2.01
CA LEU A 645 23.85 -44.08 -3.43
C LEU A 645 22.53 -43.38 -3.67
N ALA A 646 21.51 -43.64 -2.83
CA ALA A 646 20.21 -42.97 -2.90
C ALA A 646 20.33 -41.44 -2.74
N LEU A 647 21.14 -40.96 -1.79
CA LEU A 647 21.38 -39.53 -1.58
C LEU A 647 22.12 -38.90 -2.77
N LEU A 648 23.14 -39.59 -3.32
CA LEU A 648 23.87 -39.10 -4.51
C LEU A 648 22.95 -39.04 -5.75
N GLU A 649 22.07 -40.02 -5.93
CA GLU A 649 21.11 -40.04 -7.01
C GLU A 649 20.05 -38.95 -6.84
N LEU A 650 19.54 -38.77 -5.62
CA LEU A 650 18.63 -37.67 -5.28
C LEU A 650 19.23 -36.32 -5.68
N GLU A 651 20.50 -36.08 -5.34
CA GLU A 651 21.17 -34.82 -5.66
C GLU A 651 21.46 -34.62 -7.14
N ARG A 652 21.71 -35.71 -7.90
CA ARG A 652 21.90 -35.67 -9.36
C ARG A 652 20.61 -35.44 -10.13
N SER A 653 19.48 -35.94 -9.62
CA SER A 653 18.17 -35.86 -10.26
C SER A 653 17.42 -34.55 -9.99
N TYR A 654 18.06 -33.59 -9.34
CA TYR A 654 17.45 -32.28 -9.05
C TYR A 654 17.11 -31.56 -10.38
N PRO A 655 15.83 -31.14 -10.60
CA PRO A 655 15.47 -30.47 -11.83
C PRO A 655 16.22 -29.13 -11.96
N GLU A 656 16.89 -28.92 -13.10
CA GLU A 656 17.42 -27.59 -13.45
C GLU A 656 16.23 -26.66 -13.65
N GLU A 657 16.23 -25.49 -13.00
CA GLU A 657 15.24 -24.45 -13.20
C GLU A 657 15.20 -24.09 -14.70
N GLY A 658 14.11 -24.45 -15.38
CA GLY A 658 13.84 -24.05 -16.77
C GLY A 658 13.58 -25.18 -17.78
N ARG A 659 13.67 -26.46 -17.44
CA ARG A 659 13.22 -27.56 -18.33
C ARG A 659 11.90 -28.15 -17.84
N ALA A 660 10.81 -27.83 -18.56
CA ALA A 660 9.56 -28.57 -18.44
C ALA A 660 9.83 -30.08 -18.67
N PRO A 661 9.16 -31.01 -17.96
CA PRO A 661 9.32 -32.43 -18.17
C PRO A 661 8.92 -32.76 -19.62
N THR A 662 9.86 -33.28 -20.39
CA THR A 662 9.52 -33.90 -21.66
C THR A 662 8.72 -35.14 -21.35
N GLU A 663 7.43 -35.12 -21.67
CA GLU A 663 6.58 -36.30 -21.73
C GLU A 663 7.26 -37.30 -22.66
N LYS A 664 7.77 -38.38 -22.11
CA LYS A 664 8.09 -39.58 -22.91
C LYS A 664 6.78 -40.23 -23.25
N GLY A 665 6.38 -40.08 -24.53
CA GLY A 665 5.29 -40.81 -25.07
C GLY A 665 5.53 -42.33 -25.00
N ASN A 666 4.45 -42.96 -24.70
CA ASN A 666 4.09 -44.31 -25.21
C ASN A 666 2.78 -44.19 -25.89
#